data_d090ff078cf9aa9bb8b02b998b73e55f
#
_entry.id   d090ff078cf9aa9bb8b02b998b73e55f
#
_cell.length_a   1.000
_cell.length_b   1.000
_cell.length_c   1.000
_cell.angle_alpha   90.00
_cell.angle_beta   90.00
_cell.angle_gamma   90.00
#
_symmetry.space_group_name_H-M   'P 1'
#
loop_
_entity.id
_entity.type
_entity.pdbx_description
1 polymer ?
#
loop_
_entity_poly.entity_id
_entity_poly.type
_entity_poly.pdbx_seq_one_letter_code
_entity_poly.pdbx_strand_id
1 'polypeptide(L)'
;MPARYGIGWQRKREVVHCFHRTSPSPARHESAYTVTMPIRQLSETMINQIAAGEVIERPASVVKELVENALDAGAGKVEVVTSGGGLNLIRVTDDGFGIPEQELSLAIARHCTSKLAEDIHDIRSLGFRGEALPSIGSVSRLSIRSRTAASDSAAEIGIEGGRISPVRPAAANRGTTVEVRDLFFATPARLKFMKGERAESSATSDVVKRIAIAFPTVRFTLSGSDRSTLELPATDDSADGRLRRIAQVMGAEFPDNSIAIDAMREGVHLTGHVSIPSFTRANALQQYAYVNGRPVRDKLIAGAIRGAFADVLPRDRHAVTVLFLTLDPAIVDVNVHPAKADVRFRDPGLVRGLIVGAIRQALAEAGIRAATSGAAGMMAAFRPGATSYAHGGPANGHRSYEAAYRASGSAGFDRARSPQRPLDMEFQGSGFERNGGFGENEQAAFDAGPIASADARAGQGEAAETLLGTVLGAARAQVHENYIVAQTRDSLVIVDQHAAHERLVYEALKNALHARAVPSQMLLLPEIVDLPEEDAERLATHSETLARFGLGIERFGPGAVAVRETPSMLGETNVQQLVRDLADEIADNDTVDTLKERLDKIAATMACHGSVRSGRLLKAEEMNALLRQMEATPGSGTCNHGRPTYIELKLADIERLFGRR
;
A
#
# COMPACT_ATOMS: atom_id res chain seq x y z
N MET A 1 20.25 49.01 39.18
CA MET A 1 21.66 49.22 39.64
C MET A 1 22.16 47.93 40.23
N PRO A 2 23.42 47.67 40.09
CA PRO A 2 23.96 46.55 39.22
C PRO A 2 24.85 45.60 39.99
N ALA A 3 25.28 44.51 39.33
CA ALA A 3 26.64 43.99 39.15
C ALA A 3 26.57 42.52 38.72
N ARG A 4 26.86 42.08 37.55
CA ARG A 4 28.11 41.88 36.77
C ARG A 4 29.28 41.34 37.62
N TYR A 5 29.74 40.15 37.19
CA TYR A 5 31.11 39.63 36.98
C TYR A 5 30.92 38.11 36.68
N GLY A 6 31.43 37.51 35.69
CA GLY A 6 32.41 37.77 34.66
C GLY A 6 33.69 36.96 34.88
N ILE A 7 34.11 36.17 33.90
CA ILE A 7 35.47 35.69 33.56
C ILE A 7 35.95 34.48 34.39
N GLY A 8 36.60 33.46 33.88
CA GLY A 8 37.39 33.26 32.66
C GLY A 8 38.11 31.92 32.67
N TRP A 9 38.49 31.49 31.53
CA TRP A 9 39.35 30.37 31.19
C TRP A 9 40.78 30.48 31.74
N GLN A 10 41.40 29.37 32.21
CA GLN A 10 42.81 29.14 31.94
C GLN A 10 43.24 27.66 32.07
N ARG A 11 43.83 27.17 30.98
CA ARG A 11 44.68 25.96 30.94
C ARG A 11 45.98 26.22 31.67
N LYS A 12 46.48 25.25 32.44
CA LYS A 12 47.95 25.06 32.66
C LYS A 12 48.29 23.58 32.58
N ARG A 13 49.18 23.28 31.64
CA ARG A 13 50.05 22.10 31.63
C ARG A 13 51.17 22.37 32.65
N GLU A 14 51.52 21.40 33.47
CA GLU A 14 52.82 21.24 34.00
C GLU A 14 53.23 19.78 34.07
N VAL A 15 54.42 19.54 33.52
CA VAL A 15 55.17 18.30 33.49
C VAL A 15 56.17 18.39 34.65
N VAL A 16 56.30 17.37 35.50
CA VAL A 16 57.52 17.11 36.26
C VAL A 16 57.60 15.65 36.75
N HIS A 17 58.55 14.97 36.24
CA HIS A 17 59.58 14.05 36.75
C HIS A 17 59.32 13.00 37.83
N CYS A 18 59.78 11.83 37.47
CA CYS A 18 60.04 10.60 38.19
C CYS A 18 60.76 10.78 39.55
N PHE A 19 60.32 9.98 40.56
CA PHE A 19 61.22 9.35 41.50
C PHE A 19 60.68 7.94 41.86
N HIS A 20 61.52 6.96 41.62
CA HIS A 20 61.36 5.59 42.08
C HIS A 20 61.39 5.53 43.60
N ARG A 21 60.43 4.88 44.22
CA ARG A 21 60.56 4.14 45.46
C ARG A 21 59.72 2.91 45.46
N THR A 22 60.37 1.76 45.44
CA THR A 22 59.82 0.44 45.63
C THR A 22 59.35 0.25 47.07
N SER A 23 58.09 -0.12 47.24
CA SER A 23 57.57 -0.76 48.45
C SER A 23 56.58 -1.85 48.04
N PRO A 24 56.60 -3.05 48.62
CA PRO A 24 55.77 -4.14 48.22
C PRO A 24 54.33 -3.90 48.69
N SER A 25 53.46 -3.84 47.75
CA SER A 25 51.98 -3.82 47.99
C SER A 25 51.49 -5.21 48.33
N PRO A 26 50.63 -5.40 49.35
CA PRO A 26 50.03 -6.68 49.62
C PRO A 26 49.11 -7.08 48.49
N ALA A 27 49.25 -8.29 47.99
CA ALA A 27 48.40 -8.93 47.03
C ALA A 27 46.92 -8.85 47.50
N ARG A 28 46.14 -8.00 46.89
CA ARG A 28 44.67 -8.13 46.95
C ARG A 28 44.29 -9.32 46.09
N HIS A 29 43.93 -10.40 46.74
CA HIS A 29 43.11 -11.45 46.11
C HIS A 29 41.80 -10.79 45.67
N GLU A 30 41.70 -10.32 44.44
CA GLU A 30 40.41 -10.14 43.77
C GLU A 30 39.84 -11.55 43.51
N SER A 31 39.07 -12.02 44.50
CA SER A 31 38.16 -13.14 44.32
C SER A 31 37.14 -12.72 43.24
N ALA A 32 37.42 -13.10 41.99
CA ALA A 32 36.44 -13.05 40.94
C ALA A 32 35.30 -13.99 41.36
N TYR A 33 34.26 -13.43 41.98
CA TYR A 33 33.00 -14.13 42.17
C TYR A 33 32.41 -14.40 40.77
N THR A 34 32.77 -15.52 40.19
CA THR A 34 32.03 -16.12 39.10
C THR A 34 30.68 -16.47 39.69
N VAL A 35 29.71 -15.58 39.58
CA VAL A 35 28.32 -15.87 39.92
C VAL A 35 27.82 -16.91 38.90
N THR A 36 28.07 -18.16 39.16
CA THR A 36 27.45 -19.26 38.46
C THR A 36 25.97 -19.23 38.84
N MET A 37 25.14 -18.69 37.96
CA MET A 37 23.67 -18.81 38.11
C MET A 37 23.30 -20.28 37.87
N PRO A 38 22.83 -21.00 38.86
CA PRO A 38 22.40 -22.38 38.63
C PRO A 38 21.17 -22.43 37.75
N ILE A 39 21.13 -23.36 36.82
CA ILE A 39 19.91 -23.66 36.04
C ILE A 39 18.84 -24.11 37.04
N ARG A 40 17.67 -23.44 36.97
CA ARG A 40 16.49 -23.81 37.80
C ARG A 40 15.24 -23.87 36.96
N GLN A 41 14.32 -24.72 37.33
CA GLN A 41 13.00 -24.80 36.75
C GLN A 41 12.20 -23.54 37.12
N LEU A 42 11.62 -22.87 36.13
CA LEU A 42 10.74 -21.72 36.33
C LEU A 42 9.38 -22.17 36.88
N SER A 43 8.70 -21.31 37.61
CA SER A 43 7.32 -21.52 38.02
C SER A 43 6.40 -21.56 36.80
N GLU A 44 5.30 -22.34 36.88
CA GLU A 44 4.30 -22.38 35.80
C GLU A 44 3.77 -20.98 35.41
N THR A 45 3.55 -20.10 36.40
CA THR A 45 3.12 -18.72 36.17
C THR A 45 4.16 -17.97 35.31
N MET A 46 5.45 -18.11 35.63
CA MET A 46 6.52 -17.45 34.88
C MET A 46 6.67 -18.02 33.46
N ILE A 47 6.57 -19.35 33.31
CA ILE A 47 6.55 -20.00 31.99
C ILE A 47 5.37 -19.49 31.17
N ASN A 48 4.19 -19.33 31.79
CA ASN A 48 2.99 -18.83 31.14
C ASN A 48 3.12 -17.38 30.69
N GLN A 49 3.76 -16.52 31.49
CA GLN A 49 4.01 -15.13 31.15
C GLN A 49 5.05 -14.97 30.02
N ILE A 50 6.08 -15.83 30.00
CA ILE A 50 7.08 -15.83 28.91
C ILE A 50 6.40 -16.27 27.60
N ALA A 51 5.69 -17.39 27.60
CA ALA A 51 5.00 -17.88 26.41
C ALA A 51 3.86 -16.94 25.94
N ALA A 52 3.14 -16.30 26.88
CA ALA A 52 2.20 -15.24 26.53
C ALA A 52 2.90 -14.10 25.78
N GLY A 53 4.17 -13.86 26.08
CA GLY A 53 5.01 -12.90 25.38
C GLY A 53 5.21 -13.18 23.88
N GLU A 54 5.19 -14.42 23.48
CA GLU A 54 5.36 -14.84 22.08
C GLU A 54 4.04 -14.91 21.31
N VAL A 55 2.92 -15.15 22.01
CA VAL A 55 1.59 -15.31 21.40
C VAL A 55 0.82 -13.98 21.35
N ILE A 56 0.94 -13.17 22.42
CA ILE A 56 0.17 -11.94 22.61
C ILE A 56 1.10 -10.74 22.58
N GLU A 57 1.27 -10.18 21.40
CA GLU A 57 2.12 -9.01 21.20
C GLU A 57 1.39 -7.70 21.57
N ARG A 58 0.10 -7.61 21.26
CA ARG A 58 -0.74 -6.41 21.35
C ARG A 58 -2.24 -6.75 21.50
N PRO A 59 -3.11 -5.76 21.84
CA PRO A 59 -4.55 -5.98 21.94
C PRO A 59 -5.19 -6.66 20.73
N ALA A 60 -4.81 -6.22 19.52
CA ALA A 60 -5.29 -6.82 18.28
C ALA A 60 -5.01 -8.33 18.16
N SER A 61 -3.90 -8.84 18.76
CA SER A 61 -3.61 -10.27 18.79
C SER A 61 -4.61 -11.02 19.67
N VAL A 62 -5.02 -10.44 20.81
CA VAL A 62 -6.06 -10.99 21.67
C VAL A 62 -7.39 -11.06 20.94
N VAL A 63 -7.81 -9.96 20.29
CA VAL A 63 -9.07 -9.93 19.52
C VAL A 63 -9.04 -10.99 18.41
N LYS A 64 -7.91 -11.14 17.70
CA LYS A 64 -7.75 -12.17 16.67
C LYS A 64 -8.04 -13.56 17.20
N GLU A 65 -7.34 -13.97 18.25
CA GLU A 65 -7.49 -15.33 18.82
C GLU A 65 -8.91 -15.57 19.38
N LEU A 66 -9.54 -14.55 20.00
CA LEU A 66 -10.89 -14.69 20.52
C LEU A 66 -11.95 -14.77 19.41
N VAL A 67 -11.81 -13.97 18.35
CA VAL A 67 -12.71 -14.01 17.19
C VAL A 67 -12.54 -15.31 16.42
N GLU A 68 -11.31 -15.79 16.22
CA GLU A 68 -11.04 -17.12 15.61
C GLU A 68 -11.70 -18.26 16.44
N ASN A 69 -11.66 -18.16 17.78
CA ASN A 69 -12.34 -19.13 18.64
C ASN A 69 -13.86 -19.10 18.50
N ALA A 70 -14.45 -17.91 18.37
CA ALA A 70 -15.89 -17.75 18.15
C ALA A 70 -16.32 -18.35 16.79
N LEU A 71 -15.53 -18.15 15.74
CA LEU A 71 -15.77 -18.73 14.41
C LEU A 71 -15.65 -20.27 14.44
N ASP A 72 -14.62 -20.80 15.09
CA ASP A 72 -14.47 -22.25 15.29
C ASP A 72 -15.61 -22.86 16.11
N ALA A 73 -16.28 -22.06 16.97
CA ALA A 73 -17.50 -22.44 17.68
C ALA A 73 -18.78 -22.34 16.82
N GLY A 74 -18.66 -22.08 15.53
CA GLY A 74 -19.77 -22.00 14.61
C GLY A 74 -20.69 -20.79 14.83
N ALA A 75 -20.14 -19.67 15.31
CA ALA A 75 -20.90 -18.45 15.53
C ALA A 75 -21.44 -17.86 14.24
N GLY A 76 -22.70 -17.47 14.24
CA GLY A 76 -23.33 -16.66 13.19
C GLY A 76 -23.22 -15.16 13.46
N LYS A 77 -22.90 -14.78 14.70
CA LYS A 77 -22.75 -13.39 15.16
C LYS A 77 -21.58 -13.28 16.12
N VAL A 78 -20.69 -12.32 15.87
CA VAL A 78 -19.56 -12.01 16.75
C VAL A 78 -19.60 -10.52 17.07
N GLU A 79 -19.65 -10.18 18.36
CA GLU A 79 -19.62 -8.82 18.88
C GLU A 79 -18.29 -8.59 19.62
N VAL A 80 -17.57 -7.56 19.24
CA VAL A 80 -16.31 -7.13 19.85
C VAL A 80 -16.50 -5.76 20.47
N VAL A 81 -16.17 -5.61 21.75
CA VAL A 81 -16.19 -4.32 22.45
C VAL A 81 -14.80 -4.05 23.01
N THR A 82 -14.27 -2.86 22.75
CA THR A 82 -12.95 -2.45 23.25
C THR A 82 -13.01 -1.13 24.01
N SER A 83 -12.04 -0.91 24.89
CA SER A 83 -11.85 0.37 25.59
C SER A 83 -10.36 0.57 25.85
N GLY A 84 -9.88 1.83 25.69
CA GLY A 84 -8.49 2.17 25.87
C GLY A 84 -7.58 1.48 24.84
N GLY A 85 -8.00 1.43 23.57
CA GLY A 85 -7.28 0.68 22.51
C GLY A 85 -7.24 -0.83 22.75
N GLY A 86 -8.10 -1.37 23.63
CA GLY A 86 -8.11 -2.78 24.04
C GLY A 86 -7.21 -3.09 25.23
N LEU A 87 -6.54 -2.12 25.83
CA LEU A 87 -5.75 -2.31 27.05
C LEU A 87 -6.61 -2.42 28.29
N ASN A 88 -7.67 -1.58 28.39
CA ASN A 88 -8.57 -1.56 29.53
C ASN A 88 -9.63 -2.67 29.45
N LEU A 89 -10.18 -2.88 28.26
CA LEU A 89 -11.21 -3.89 28.01
C LEU A 89 -11.14 -4.43 26.59
N ILE A 90 -11.21 -5.75 26.47
CA ILE A 90 -11.61 -6.46 25.26
C ILE A 90 -12.72 -7.42 25.69
N ARG A 91 -13.87 -7.35 25.04
CA ARG A 91 -14.96 -8.32 25.24
C ARG A 91 -15.37 -8.85 23.88
N VAL A 92 -15.35 -10.16 23.73
CA VAL A 92 -15.84 -10.85 22.53
C VAL A 92 -17.01 -11.72 22.96
N THR A 93 -18.16 -11.54 22.32
CA THR A 93 -19.39 -12.29 22.54
C THR A 93 -19.80 -12.97 21.24
N ASP A 94 -20.08 -14.25 21.29
CA ASP A 94 -20.54 -15.06 20.18
C ASP A 94 -21.84 -15.81 20.52
N ASP A 95 -22.55 -16.26 19.50
CA ASP A 95 -23.73 -17.11 19.57
C ASP A 95 -23.49 -18.56 19.18
N GLY A 96 -22.23 -19.00 19.23
CA GLY A 96 -21.78 -20.34 18.88
C GLY A 96 -22.34 -21.44 19.78
N PHE A 97 -21.78 -22.65 19.68
CA PHE A 97 -22.28 -23.80 20.46
C PHE A 97 -22.01 -23.71 21.99
N GLY A 98 -21.12 -22.82 22.42
CA GLY A 98 -20.76 -22.62 23.82
C GLY A 98 -19.78 -23.72 24.33
N ILE A 99 -19.37 -23.56 25.61
CA ILE A 99 -18.49 -24.46 26.31
C ILE A 99 -19.27 -25.11 27.46
N PRO A 100 -19.34 -26.45 27.59
CA PRO A 100 -19.97 -27.09 28.72
C PRO A 100 -19.29 -26.73 30.03
N GLU A 101 -20.06 -26.63 31.13
CA GLU A 101 -19.51 -26.29 32.46
C GLU A 101 -18.31 -27.13 32.85
N GLN A 102 -18.38 -28.45 32.59
CA GLN A 102 -17.32 -29.42 32.95
C GLN A 102 -16.04 -29.18 32.16
N GLU A 103 -16.12 -28.54 30.98
CA GLU A 103 -14.99 -28.28 30.09
C GLU A 103 -14.37 -26.90 30.30
N LEU A 104 -15.01 -26.00 31.04
CA LEU A 104 -14.49 -24.65 31.26
C LEU A 104 -13.09 -24.65 31.88
N SER A 105 -12.83 -25.54 32.82
CA SER A 105 -11.51 -25.69 33.44
C SER A 105 -10.46 -26.19 32.43
N LEU A 106 -10.85 -27.07 31.50
CA LEU A 106 -9.97 -27.54 30.43
C LEU A 106 -9.71 -26.46 29.36
N ALA A 107 -10.71 -25.64 29.08
CA ALA A 107 -10.57 -24.55 28.09
C ALA A 107 -9.48 -23.55 28.44
N ILE A 108 -9.15 -23.39 29.71
CA ILE A 108 -8.10 -22.51 30.24
C ILE A 108 -6.81 -23.25 30.60
N ALA A 109 -6.78 -24.57 30.46
CA ALA A 109 -5.58 -25.38 30.66
C ALA A 109 -4.72 -25.37 29.39
N ARG A 110 -3.39 -25.45 29.56
CA ARG A 110 -2.47 -25.52 28.44
C ARG A 110 -2.53 -26.85 27.71
N HIS A 111 -2.32 -26.75 26.39
CA HIS A 111 -2.28 -27.91 25.51
C HIS A 111 -3.59 -28.71 25.49
N CYS A 112 -4.70 -28.08 25.91
CA CYS A 112 -6.02 -28.64 25.82
C CYS A 112 -6.76 -28.01 24.65
N THR A 113 -7.18 -28.82 23.68
CA THR A 113 -7.90 -28.35 22.49
C THR A 113 -8.86 -29.42 22.01
N SER A 114 -10.05 -29.04 21.60
CA SER A 114 -11.02 -29.87 20.90
C SER A 114 -10.87 -29.87 19.38
N LYS A 115 -9.86 -29.11 18.85
CA LYS A 115 -9.76 -28.72 17.43
C LYS A 115 -8.71 -29.54 16.67
N LEU A 116 -7.91 -30.37 17.31
CA LEU A 116 -6.96 -31.28 16.69
C LEU A 116 -7.47 -32.69 16.79
N ALA A 117 -7.49 -33.40 15.66
CA ALA A 117 -7.52 -34.86 15.61
C ALA A 117 -6.11 -35.41 15.84
N GLU A 118 -5.86 -36.68 15.54
CA GLU A 118 -4.57 -37.34 15.76
C GLU A 118 -3.45 -36.84 14.84
N ASP A 119 -3.78 -36.15 13.74
CA ASP A 119 -2.79 -35.64 12.75
C ASP A 119 -2.61 -34.14 12.82
N ILE A 120 -1.40 -33.71 13.17
CA ILE A 120 -1.00 -32.30 13.19
C ILE A 120 -0.89 -31.65 11.79
N HIS A 121 -0.90 -32.48 10.73
CA HIS A 121 -0.83 -31.98 9.36
C HIS A 121 -2.21 -31.65 8.76
N ASP A 122 -3.33 -32.14 9.32
CA ASP A 122 -4.69 -31.84 8.90
C ASP A 122 -5.35 -30.77 9.78
N ILE A 123 -4.84 -29.52 9.71
CA ILE A 123 -5.36 -28.39 10.49
C ILE A 123 -6.47 -27.70 9.70
N ARG A 124 -7.74 -27.99 10.06
CA ARG A 124 -8.94 -27.37 9.42
C ARG A 124 -9.52 -26.20 10.20
N SER A 125 -9.26 -26.09 11.50
CA SER A 125 -9.72 -25.01 12.38
C SER A 125 -8.76 -23.81 12.35
N LEU A 126 -9.23 -22.60 12.69
CA LEU A 126 -8.40 -21.40 12.79
C LEU A 126 -7.46 -21.47 14.01
N GLY A 127 -7.96 -21.94 15.16
CA GLY A 127 -7.19 -22.20 16.38
C GLY A 127 -6.92 -23.68 16.56
N PHE A 128 -5.72 -24.10 16.98
CA PHE A 128 -5.39 -25.50 17.20
C PHE A 128 -4.40 -25.77 18.34
N ARG A 129 -3.68 -24.77 18.84
CA ARG A 129 -2.58 -24.96 19.82
C ARG A 129 -3.03 -25.15 21.27
N GLY A 130 -4.26 -24.78 21.63
CA GLY A 130 -4.75 -24.83 23.02
C GLY A 130 -3.97 -23.93 24.00
N GLU A 131 -3.42 -22.79 23.51
CA GLU A 131 -2.55 -21.92 24.31
C GLU A 131 -3.07 -20.48 24.42
N ALA A 132 -4.03 -20.06 23.60
CA ALA A 132 -4.48 -18.67 23.54
C ALA A 132 -5.11 -18.21 24.86
N LEU A 133 -6.14 -18.90 25.37
CA LEU A 133 -6.86 -18.51 26.59
C LEU A 133 -5.96 -18.54 27.84
N PRO A 134 -5.15 -19.59 28.09
CA PRO A 134 -4.22 -19.58 29.23
C PRO A 134 -3.15 -18.49 29.13
N SER A 135 -2.68 -18.19 27.93
CA SER A 135 -1.70 -17.12 27.69
C SER A 135 -2.33 -15.73 27.98
N ILE A 136 -3.55 -15.46 27.47
CA ILE A 136 -4.26 -14.22 27.75
C ILE A 136 -4.49 -14.07 29.26
N GLY A 137 -4.99 -15.12 29.95
CA GLY A 137 -5.26 -15.10 31.39
C GLY A 137 -4.02 -14.93 32.27
N SER A 138 -2.83 -15.33 31.78
CA SER A 138 -1.57 -15.15 32.52
C SER A 138 -1.11 -13.70 32.58
N VAL A 139 -1.52 -12.84 31.62
CA VAL A 139 -1.10 -11.43 31.52
C VAL A 139 -2.23 -10.44 31.74
N SER A 140 -3.47 -10.91 31.97
CA SER A 140 -4.67 -10.08 32.10
C SER A 140 -5.60 -10.62 33.18
N ARG A 141 -6.73 -9.90 33.38
CA ARG A 141 -7.89 -10.40 34.11
C ARG A 141 -8.90 -10.91 33.08
N LEU A 142 -8.95 -12.24 32.91
CA LEU A 142 -9.81 -12.92 31.97
C LEU A 142 -11.02 -13.51 32.69
N SER A 143 -12.23 -13.32 32.14
CA SER A 143 -13.40 -14.10 32.51
C SER A 143 -14.06 -14.73 31.28
N ILE A 144 -14.51 -15.95 31.41
CA ILE A 144 -15.22 -16.70 30.37
C ILE A 144 -16.58 -17.09 30.92
N ARG A 145 -17.64 -16.62 30.28
CA ARG A 145 -19.02 -17.02 30.54
C ARG A 145 -19.55 -17.78 29.35
N SER A 146 -20.09 -18.96 29.57
CA SER A 146 -20.57 -19.76 28.44
C SER A 146 -21.83 -20.55 28.81
N ARG A 147 -22.69 -20.74 27.79
CA ARG A 147 -23.90 -21.55 27.88
C ARG A 147 -24.08 -22.33 26.58
N THR A 148 -24.21 -23.66 26.70
CA THR A 148 -24.56 -24.53 25.57
C THR A 148 -26.07 -24.52 25.33
N ALA A 149 -26.49 -25.01 24.16
CA ALA A 149 -27.92 -25.18 23.86
C ALA A 149 -28.62 -26.22 24.78
N ALA A 150 -27.86 -27.14 25.33
CA ALA A 150 -28.38 -28.23 26.20
C ALA A 150 -28.45 -27.82 27.68
N SER A 151 -27.89 -26.66 28.07
CA SER A 151 -27.83 -26.22 29.47
C SER A 151 -28.85 -25.12 29.75
N ASP A 152 -29.56 -25.24 30.86
CA ASP A 152 -30.51 -24.21 31.32
C ASP A 152 -29.83 -22.99 31.93
N SER A 153 -28.62 -23.17 32.49
CA SER A 153 -27.82 -22.13 33.12
C SER A 153 -26.46 -21.98 32.46
N ALA A 154 -25.90 -20.77 32.51
CA ALA A 154 -24.52 -20.51 32.11
C ALA A 154 -23.57 -20.77 33.29
N ALA A 155 -22.31 -21.01 32.96
CA ALA A 155 -21.22 -21.07 33.92
C ALA A 155 -20.14 -20.06 33.62
N GLU A 156 -19.43 -19.61 34.65
CA GLU A 156 -18.33 -18.63 34.53
C GLU A 156 -17.07 -19.16 35.21
N ILE A 157 -15.92 -18.90 34.56
CA ILE A 157 -14.60 -19.12 35.13
C ILE A 157 -13.76 -17.89 34.96
N GLY A 158 -12.89 -17.55 35.92
CA GLY A 158 -11.99 -16.40 35.86
C GLY A 158 -10.52 -16.79 36.01
N ILE A 159 -9.65 -16.00 35.41
CA ILE A 159 -8.20 -16.09 35.56
C ILE A 159 -7.65 -14.69 35.81
N GLU A 160 -6.85 -14.53 36.85
CA GLU A 160 -6.20 -13.27 37.16
C GLU A 160 -4.69 -13.45 37.29
N GLY A 161 -3.92 -12.98 36.31
CA GLY A 161 -2.46 -13.12 36.31
C GLY A 161 -1.98 -14.58 36.44
N GLY A 162 -2.77 -15.54 35.89
CA GLY A 162 -2.51 -16.98 35.97
C GLY A 162 -3.16 -17.70 37.17
N ARG A 163 -3.86 -16.98 38.07
CA ARG A 163 -4.62 -17.61 39.17
C ARG A 163 -6.03 -17.89 38.69
N ILE A 164 -6.42 -19.17 38.76
CA ILE A 164 -7.73 -19.65 38.29
C ILE A 164 -8.72 -19.59 39.46
N SER A 165 -9.91 -19.07 39.23
CA SER A 165 -11.05 -19.12 40.14
C SER A 165 -11.87 -20.40 39.92
N PRO A 166 -12.61 -20.91 40.93
CA PRO A 166 -13.52 -22.01 40.70
C PRO A 166 -14.64 -21.64 39.73
N VAL A 167 -15.16 -22.63 39.01
CA VAL A 167 -16.34 -22.44 38.14
C VAL A 167 -17.54 -22.12 39.02
N ARG A 168 -18.35 -21.16 38.58
CA ARG A 168 -19.56 -20.72 39.28
C ARG A 168 -20.71 -20.53 38.30
N PRO A 169 -21.98 -20.72 38.76
CA PRO A 169 -23.14 -20.40 37.94
C PRO A 169 -23.17 -18.93 37.54
N ALA A 170 -23.62 -18.64 36.34
CA ALA A 170 -23.74 -17.29 35.79
C ALA A 170 -25.00 -17.18 34.94
N ALA A 171 -25.36 -15.93 34.60
CA ALA A 171 -26.38 -15.65 33.61
C ALA A 171 -25.75 -15.21 32.30
N ALA A 172 -26.07 -15.92 31.22
CA ALA A 172 -25.66 -15.56 29.86
C ALA A 172 -26.63 -16.11 28.82
N ASN A 173 -26.65 -15.52 27.65
CA ASN A 173 -27.29 -16.10 26.48
C ASN A 173 -26.49 -17.31 25.99
N ARG A 174 -27.08 -18.08 25.06
CA ARG A 174 -26.36 -19.15 24.35
C ARG A 174 -25.13 -18.59 23.66
N GLY A 175 -24.04 -19.35 23.67
CA GLY A 175 -22.75 -18.97 23.12
C GLY A 175 -21.72 -18.70 24.22
N THR A 176 -20.69 -17.92 23.89
CA THR A 176 -19.61 -17.62 24.81
C THR A 176 -19.35 -16.11 24.86
N THR A 177 -19.07 -15.61 26.05
CA THR A 177 -18.57 -14.24 26.26
C THR A 177 -17.23 -14.33 26.96
N VAL A 178 -16.17 -13.87 26.29
CA VAL A 178 -14.84 -13.74 26.86
C VAL A 178 -14.54 -12.28 27.11
N GLU A 179 -14.24 -11.93 28.35
CA GLU A 179 -13.91 -10.58 28.77
C GLU A 179 -12.49 -10.53 29.31
N VAL A 180 -11.65 -9.67 28.75
CA VAL A 180 -10.25 -9.43 29.11
C VAL A 180 -10.12 -8.01 29.59
N ARG A 181 -9.69 -7.83 30.84
CA ARG A 181 -9.47 -6.52 31.45
C ARG A 181 -8.00 -6.35 31.83
N ASP A 182 -7.56 -5.10 31.84
CA ASP A 182 -6.25 -4.68 32.30
C ASP A 182 -5.12 -5.53 31.62
N LEU A 183 -5.14 -5.57 30.30
CA LEU A 183 -4.17 -6.35 29.52
C LEU A 183 -2.75 -5.91 29.86
N PHE A 184 -1.84 -6.85 30.11
CA PHE A 184 -0.46 -6.66 30.53
C PHE A 184 -0.25 -6.12 31.96
N PHE A 185 -1.28 -6.11 32.83
CA PHE A 185 -1.08 -5.68 34.22
C PHE A 185 -0.01 -6.55 34.95
N ALA A 186 0.06 -7.85 34.62
CA ALA A 186 1.06 -8.77 35.18
C ALA A 186 2.45 -8.66 34.51
N THR A 187 2.56 -7.92 33.40
CA THR A 187 3.79 -7.68 32.65
C THR A 187 3.97 -6.20 32.28
N PRO A 188 4.12 -5.30 33.29
CA PRO A 188 4.05 -3.86 33.09
C PRO A 188 5.17 -3.31 32.17
N ALA A 189 6.28 -4.02 32.01
CA ALA A 189 7.31 -3.65 31.06
C ALA A 189 6.78 -3.60 29.63
N ARG A 190 5.80 -4.46 29.30
CA ARG A 190 5.22 -4.56 27.95
C ARG A 190 4.33 -3.36 27.61
N LEU A 191 3.66 -2.77 28.58
CA LEU A 191 2.85 -1.55 28.39
C LEU A 191 3.68 -0.39 27.81
N LYS A 192 4.99 -0.35 28.11
CA LYS A 192 5.90 0.69 27.59
C LYS A 192 6.17 0.57 26.07
N PHE A 193 5.87 -0.58 25.49
CA PHE A 193 6.04 -0.82 24.05
C PHE A 193 4.74 -0.75 23.27
N MET A 194 3.61 -0.46 23.95
CA MET A 194 2.33 -0.30 23.28
C MET A 194 2.28 1.05 22.57
N LYS A 195 1.67 1.05 21.40
CA LYS A 195 1.40 2.28 20.67
C LYS A 195 0.28 3.06 21.34
N GLY A 196 0.01 4.26 20.87
CA GLY A 196 -1.13 5.06 21.35
C GLY A 196 -2.46 4.34 21.12
N GLU A 197 -3.46 4.69 21.94
CA GLU A 197 -4.79 4.08 21.95
C GLU A 197 -5.42 3.99 20.55
N ARG A 198 -5.32 5.04 19.75
CA ARG A 198 -5.82 5.07 18.37
C ARG A 198 -5.16 4.05 17.47
N ALA A 199 -3.84 3.90 17.57
CA ALA A 199 -3.10 2.94 16.74
C ALA A 199 -3.43 1.49 17.11
N GLU A 200 -3.70 1.19 18.40
CA GLU A 200 -4.15 -0.12 18.84
C GLU A 200 -5.61 -0.40 18.40
N SER A 201 -6.46 0.63 18.46
CA SER A 201 -7.83 0.61 17.94
C SER A 201 -7.87 0.33 16.44
N SER A 202 -7.06 1.02 15.65
CA SER A 202 -6.95 0.80 14.20
C SER A 202 -6.47 -0.61 13.86
N ALA A 203 -5.46 -1.12 14.58
CA ALA A 203 -4.99 -2.49 14.39
C ALA A 203 -6.06 -3.54 14.72
N THR A 204 -6.91 -3.27 15.71
CA THR A 204 -8.04 -4.13 16.06
C THR A 204 -9.08 -4.14 14.94
N SER A 205 -9.39 -2.97 14.36
CA SER A 205 -10.29 -2.87 13.22
C SER A 205 -9.75 -3.64 12.00
N ASP A 206 -8.47 -3.50 11.68
CA ASP A 206 -7.85 -4.24 10.55
C ASP A 206 -7.97 -5.76 10.75
N VAL A 207 -7.77 -6.24 11.96
CA VAL A 207 -7.94 -7.67 12.28
C VAL A 207 -9.38 -8.13 12.07
N VAL A 208 -10.37 -7.40 12.58
CA VAL A 208 -11.79 -7.75 12.43
C VAL A 208 -12.20 -7.68 10.96
N LYS A 209 -11.84 -6.64 10.22
CA LYS A 209 -12.11 -6.48 8.79
C LYS A 209 -11.51 -7.63 7.99
N ARG A 210 -10.26 -7.98 8.26
CA ARG A 210 -9.55 -9.08 7.59
C ARG A 210 -10.20 -10.44 7.82
N ILE A 211 -10.61 -10.73 9.04
CA ILE A 211 -11.33 -11.97 9.36
C ILE A 211 -12.72 -11.96 8.69
N ALA A 212 -13.44 -10.84 8.75
CA ALA A 212 -14.79 -10.72 8.22
C ALA A 212 -14.90 -10.97 6.72
N ILE A 213 -13.88 -10.62 5.94
CA ILE A 213 -13.83 -10.92 4.49
C ILE A 213 -13.84 -12.43 4.24
N ALA A 214 -13.15 -13.22 5.07
CA ALA A 214 -13.10 -14.68 4.94
C ALA A 214 -14.40 -15.38 5.37
N PHE A 215 -15.22 -14.71 6.20
CA PHE A 215 -16.45 -15.27 6.77
C PHE A 215 -17.66 -14.38 6.44
N PRO A 216 -18.10 -14.34 5.18
CA PRO A 216 -19.17 -13.46 4.73
C PRO A 216 -20.52 -13.72 5.40
N THR A 217 -20.80 -14.98 5.77
CA THR A 217 -22.05 -15.40 6.40
C THR A 217 -22.18 -15.04 7.88
N VAL A 218 -21.10 -14.55 8.50
CA VAL A 218 -21.08 -14.17 9.91
C VAL A 218 -21.26 -12.65 10.04
N ARG A 219 -22.13 -12.22 10.94
CA ARG A 219 -22.24 -10.79 11.31
C ARG A 219 -21.16 -10.41 12.30
N PHE A 220 -20.43 -9.34 12.00
CA PHE A 220 -19.45 -8.74 12.92
C PHE A 220 -19.89 -7.36 13.36
N THR A 221 -19.71 -7.07 14.65
CA THR A 221 -19.89 -5.75 15.23
C THR A 221 -18.67 -5.44 16.07
N LEU A 222 -18.02 -4.30 15.82
CA LEU A 222 -16.92 -3.81 16.64
C LEU A 222 -17.28 -2.43 17.16
N SER A 223 -17.32 -2.28 18.48
CA SER A 223 -17.68 -1.02 19.16
C SER A 223 -16.73 -0.75 20.32
N GLY A 224 -16.75 0.46 20.84
CA GLY A 224 -15.94 0.87 21.97
C GLY A 224 -16.10 2.33 22.33
N SER A 225 -15.50 2.74 23.44
CA SER A 225 -15.50 4.14 23.90
C SER A 225 -14.58 5.05 23.08
N ASP A 226 -13.66 4.46 22.33
CA ASP A 226 -12.55 5.07 21.60
C ASP A 226 -12.75 5.04 20.07
N ARG A 227 -13.95 4.61 19.62
CA ARG A 227 -14.29 4.46 18.19
C ARG A 227 -15.78 4.54 17.95
N SER A 228 -16.16 4.76 16.69
CA SER A 228 -17.52 4.48 16.22
C SER A 228 -17.74 2.99 16.03
N THR A 229 -18.98 2.62 15.95
CA THR A 229 -19.37 1.24 15.74
C THR A 229 -19.16 0.84 14.29
N LEU A 230 -18.28 -0.15 14.06
CA LEU A 230 -18.17 -0.82 12.78
C LEU A 230 -19.19 -1.97 12.74
N GLU A 231 -20.10 -1.92 11.80
CA GLU A 231 -21.07 -2.99 11.55
C GLU A 231 -20.85 -3.62 10.17
N LEU A 232 -20.67 -4.94 10.17
CA LEU A 232 -20.53 -5.76 8.97
C LEU A 232 -21.64 -6.82 8.97
N PRO A 233 -22.84 -6.49 8.41
CA PRO A 233 -23.95 -7.43 8.32
C PRO A 233 -23.57 -8.70 7.58
N ALA A 234 -24.10 -9.85 7.99
CA ALA A 234 -23.92 -11.11 7.27
C ALA A 234 -24.43 -11.01 5.83
N THR A 235 -23.73 -11.65 4.92
CA THR A 235 -24.13 -11.84 3.53
C THR A 235 -24.25 -13.34 3.26
N ASP A 236 -24.76 -13.71 2.09
CA ASP A 236 -24.76 -15.12 1.66
C ASP A 236 -23.36 -15.53 1.13
N ASP A 237 -23.14 -16.84 1.00
CA ASP A 237 -21.87 -17.42 0.52
C ASP A 237 -21.76 -17.49 -1.02
N SER A 238 -22.69 -16.85 -1.75
CA SER A 238 -22.59 -16.69 -3.21
C SER A 238 -21.42 -15.77 -3.60
N ALA A 239 -21.01 -15.80 -4.84
CA ALA A 239 -20.00 -14.87 -5.37
C ALA A 239 -20.40 -13.40 -5.14
N ASP A 240 -21.68 -13.06 -5.38
CA ASP A 240 -22.22 -11.72 -5.12
C ASP A 240 -22.25 -11.38 -3.62
N GLY A 241 -22.58 -12.36 -2.75
CA GLY A 241 -22.57 -12.18 -1.31
C GLY A 241 -21.15 -11.91 -0.78
N ARG A 242 -20.17 -12.65 -1.29
CA ARG A 242 -18.76 -12.43 -0.98
C ARG A 242 -18.29 -11.04 -1.46
N LEU A 243 -18.67 -10.65 -2.68
CA LEU A 243 -18.33 -9.33 -3.21
C LEU A 243 -18.98 -8.20 -2.38
N ARG A 244 -20.27 -8.37 -1.95
CA ARG A 244 -20.91 -7.43 -1.02
C ARG A 244 -20.15 -7.33 0.31
N ARG A 245 -19.68 -8.44 0.88
CA ARG A 245 -18.84 -8.44 2.09
C ARG A 245 -17.53 -7.68 1.86
N ILE A 246 -16.89 -7.90 0.72
CA ILE A 246 -15.66 -7.17 0.35
C ILE A 246 -15.96 -5.67 0.27
N ALA A 247 -17.06 -5.27 -0.38
CA ALA A 247 -17.47 -3.87 -0.48
C ALA A 247 -17.76 -3.21 0.87
N GLN A 248 -18.32 -3.94 1.85
CA GLN A 248 -18.51 -3.44 3.22
C GLN A 248 -17.18 -3.05 3.89
N VAL A 249 -16.07 -3.73 3.54
CA VAL A 249 -14.75 -3.50 4.13
C VAL A 249 -13.90 -2.53 3.32
N MET A 250 -13.96 -2.63 1.98
CA MET A 250 -13.09 -1.92 1.05
C MET A 250 -13.67 -0.59 0.55
N GLY A 251 -14.99 -0.42 0.73
CA GLY A 251 -15.77 0.69 0.19
C GLY A 251 -16.69 0.25 -0.95
N ALA A 252 -17.83 0.95 -1.08
CA ALA A 252 -18.86 0.63 -2.07
C ALA A 252 -18.39 0.78 -3.53
N GLU A 253 -17.34 1.54 -3.76
CA GLU A 253 -16.73 1.77 -5.08
C GLU A 253 -15.86 0.60 -5.57
N PHE A 254 -15.42 -0.30 -4.67
CA PHE A 254 -14.50 -1.38 -5.03
C PHE A 254 -15.06 -2.34 -6.07
N PRO A 255 -16.32 -2.82 -6.00
CA PRO A 255 -16.89 -3.72 -7.00
C PRO A 255 -16.78 -3.18 -8.43
N ASP A 256 -17.15 -1.92 -8.65
CA ASP A 256 -17.15 -1.28 -9.97
C ASP A 256 -15.72 -1.05 -10.52
N ASN A 257 -14.71 -1.03 -9.64
CA ASN A 257 -13.31 -0.82 -9.97
C ASN A 257 -12.46 -2.09 -9.80
N SER A 258 -13.08 -3.26 -9.81
CA SER A 258 -12.38 -4.53 -9.62
C SER A 258 -12.70 -5.55 -10.71
N ILE A 259 -11.78 -6.47 -10.91
CA ILE A 259 -11.88 -7.57 -11.87
C ILE A 259 -11.87 -8.87 -11.06
N ALA A 260 -12.82 -9.77 -11.35
CA ALA A 260 -12.87 -11.08 -10.74
C ALA A 260 -11.72 -11.96 -11.25
N ILE A 261 -11.15 -12.75 -10.35
CA ILE A 261 -10.12 -13.76 -10.65
C ILE A 261 -10.70 -15.13 -10.32
N ASP A 262 -10.58 -16.04 -11.27
CA ASP A 262 -10.87 -17.47 -11.07
C ASP A 262 -9.90 -18.27 -11.93
N ALA A 263 -8.94 -18.96 -11.30
CA ALA A 263 -7.92 -19.72 -12.00
C ALA A 263 -7.51 -20.96 -11.19
N MET A 264 -7.28 -22.06 -11.87
CA MET A 264 -6.86 -23.32 -11.26
C MET A 264 -5.61 -23.86 -11.95
N ARG A 265 -4.66 -24.35 -11.14
CA ARG A 265 -3.47 -25.00 -11.64
C ARG A 265 -2.95 -26.04 -10.62
N GLU A 266 -2.76 -27.28 -11.09
CA GLU A 266 -2.17 -28.38 -10.29
C GLU A 266 -2.78 -28.54 -8.89
N GLY A 267 -4.12 -28.42 -8.80
CA GLY A 267 -4.85 -28.55 -7.54
C GLY A 267 -4.84 -27.29 -6.64
N VAL A 268 -4.22 -26.21 -7.07
CA VAL A 268 -4.32 -24.90 -6.41
C VAL A 268 -5.37 -24.06 -7.12
N HIS A 269 -6.42 -23.66 -6.42
CA HIS A 269 -7.49 -22.79 -6.93
C HIS A 269 -7.33 -21.38 -6.37
N LEU A 270 -7.19 -20.40 -7.25
CA LEU A 270 -7.11 -18.98 -6.93
C LEU A 270 -8.40 -18.30 -7.35
N THR A 271 -9.11 -17.70 -6.39
CA THR A 271 -10.30 -16.88 -6.65
C THR A 271 -10.13 -15.50 -5.98
N GLY A 272 -11.00 -14.55 -6.33
CA GLY A 272 -11.04 -13.26 -5.67
C GLY A 272 -11.20 -12.10 -6.63
N HIS A 273 -10.74 -10.92 -6.22
CA HIS A 273 -10.87 -9.67 -6.97
C HIS A 273 -9.60 -8.85 -6.89
N VAL A 274 -9.24 -8.21 -7.99
CA VAL A 274 -8.11 -7.26 -8.07
C VAL A 274 -8.59 -5.96 -8.69
N SER A 275 -8.07 -4.84 -8.22
CA SER A 275 -8.44 -3.54 -8.76
C SER A 275 -7.93 -3.33 -10.19
N ILE A 276 -8.67 -2.51 -10.94
CA ILE A 276 -8.14 -1.93 -12.18
C ILE A 276 -6.97 -0.98 -11.87
N PRO A 277 -6.04 -0.75 -12.82
CA PRO A 277 -4.85 0.08 -12.60
C PRO A 277 -5.13 1.55 -12.23
N SER A 278 -6.31 2.06 -12.52
CA SER A 278 -6.73 3.40 -12.12
C SER A 278 -7.19 3.48 -10.66
N PHE A 279 -7.54 2.35 -10.04
CA PHE A 279 -7.98 2.27 -8.65
C PHE A 279 -6.88 1.66 -7.78
N THR A 280 -6.00 2.51 -7.25
CA THR A 280 -4.80 2.11 -6.52
C THR A 280 -4.69 2.83 -5.17
N ARG A 281 -3.76 2.39 -4.33
CA ARG A 281 -3.42 3.03 -3.05
C ARG A 281 -1.93 3.33 -2.97
N ALA A 282 -1.55 4.29 -2.12
CA ALA A 282 -0.16 4.63 -1.85
C ALA A 282 0.58 3.51 -1.09
N ASN A 283 -0.16 2.65 -0.39
CA ASN A 283 0.39 1.56 0.42
C ASN A 283 -0.26 0.21 0.09
N ALA A 284 0.29 -0.86 0.67
CA ALA A 284 -0.18 -2.23 0.48
C ALA A 284 -1.19 -2.71 1.54
N LEU A 285 -1.74 -1.82 2.37
CA LEU A 285 -2.63 -2.21 3.49
C LEU A 285 -3.91 -2.90 3.00
N GLN A 286 -4.41 -2.50 1.83
CA GLN A 286 -5.60 -3.08 1.20
C GLN A 286 -5.28 -4.26 0.27
N GLN A 287 -4.20 -4.99 0.55
CA GLN A 287 -3.91 -6.28 -0.09
C GLN A 287 -4.25 -7.40 0.89
N TYR A 288 -5.36 -8.07 0.63
CA TYR A 288 -5.85 -9.17 1.46
C TYR A 288 -5.60 -10.50 0.74
N ALA A 289 -5.01 -11.45 1.47
CA ALA A 289 -4.77 -12.79 0.95
C ALA A 289 -5.22 -13.83 1.98
N TYR A 290 -5.79 -14.90 1.48
CA TYR A 290 -6.32 -16.01 2.28
C TYR A 290 -5.84 -17.34 1.74
N VAL A 291 -5.47 -18.24 2.63
CA VAL A 291 -5.09 -19.63 2.31
C VAL A 291 -6.01 -20.55 3.09
N ASN A 292 -6.82 -21.34 2.39
CA ASN A 292 -7.84 -22.20 2.99
C ASN A 292 -8.72 -21.47 4.03
N GLY A 293 -9.19 -20.25 3.68
CA GLY A 293 -10.01 -19.40 4.55
C GLY A 293 -9.25 -18.67 5.66
N ARG A 294 -7.96 -18.91 5.83
CA ARG A 294 -7.11 -18.25 6.84
C ARG A 294 -6.48 -16.99 6.27
N PRO A 295 -6.63 -15.83 6.91
CA PRO A 295 -5.94 -14.61 6.47
C PRO A 295 -4.43 -14.70 6.67
N VAL A 296 -3.67 -14.38 5.61
CA VAL A 296 -2.19 -14.44 5.61
C VAL A 296 -1.57 -13.11 5.17
N ARG A 297 -0.32 -12.86 5.60
CA ARG A 297 0.52 -11.74 5.15
C ARG A 297 1.86 -12.27 4.65
N ASP A 298 1.80 -13.03 3.58
CA ASP A 298 2.95 -13.73 3.05
C ASP A 298 3.71 -12.90 2.01
N LYS A 299 5.05 -12.88 2.11
CA LYS A 299 5.92 -12.09 1.22
C LYS A 299 5.92 -12.59 -0.21
N LEU A 300 5.73 -13.89 -0.43
CA LEU A 300 5.66 -14.48 -1.77
C LEU A 300 4.40 -13.99 -2.50
N ILE A 301 3.24 -14.01 -1.82
CA ILE A 301 1.96 -13.54 -2.38
C ILE A 301 2.04 -12.03 -2.68
N ALA A 302 2.53 -11.23 -1.73
CA ALA A 302 2.71 -9.79 -1.94
C ALA A 302 3.67 -9.49 -3.11
N GLY A 303 4.77 -10.24 -3.21
CA GLY A 303 5.72 -10.15 -4.32
C GLY A 303 5.11 -10.60 -5.65
N ALA A 304 4.25 -11.61 -5.66
CA ALA A 304 3.54 -12.06 -6.85
C ALA A 304 2.53 -11.00 -7.35
N ILE A 305 1.74 -10.41 -6.45
CA ILE A 305 0.82 -9.30 -6.78
C ILE A 305 1.61 -8.14 -7.39
N ARG A 306 2.69 -7.70 -6.74
CA ARG A 306 3.54 -6.62 -7.26
C ARG A 306 4.11 -6.96 -8.64
N GLY A 307 4.58 -8.19 -8.86
CA GLY A 307 5.09 -8.67 -10.15
C GLY A 307 4.03 -8.74 -11.25
N ALA A 308 2.78 -9.05 -10.89
CA ALA A 308 1.67 -9.06 -11.83
C ALA A 308 1.31 -7.67 -12.36
N PHE A 309 1.38 -6.67 -11.51
CA PHE A 309 1.06 -5.28 -11.83
C PHE A 309 2.28 -4.44 -12.26
N ALA A 310 3.49 -5.01 -12.30
CA ALA A 310 4.73 -4.26 -12.55
C ALA A 310 4.73 -3.47 -13.85
N ASP A 311 3.98 -3.95 -14.86
CA ASP A 311 3.90 -3.36 -16.20
C ASP A 311 2.81 -2.28 -16.33
N VAL A 312 1.87 -2.19 -15.38
CA VAL A 312 0.69 -1.32 -15.46
C VAL A 312 0.56 -0.34 -14.29
N LEU A 313 1.32 -0.56 -13.20
CA LEU A 313 1.33 0.35 -12.05
C LEU A 313 2.69 0.97 -11.82
N PRO A 314 2.76 2.24 -11.42
CA PRO A 314 3.95 2.87 -10.88
C PRO A 314 4.49 2.10 -9.66
N ARG A 315 5.79 2.26 -9.37
CA ARG A 315 6.44 1.50 -8.27
C ARG A 315 5.95 1.89 -6.87
N ASP A 316 5.45 3.08 -6.74
CA ASP A 316 4.93 3.72 -5.53
C ASP A 316 3.42 3.51 -5.34
N ARG A 317 2.76 2.86 -6.29
CA ARG A 317 1.33 2.55 -6.20
C ARG A 317 1.10 1.07 -6.01
N HIS A 318 0.06 0.75 -5.26
CA HIS A 318 -0.32 -0.62 -4.93
C HIS A 318 -1.73 -0.93 -5.42
N ALA A 319 -1.88 -2.09 -6.04
CA ALA A 319 -3.20 -2.61 -6.38
C ALA A 319 -3.98 -2.96 -5.11
N VAL A 320 -5.28 -2.74 -5.16
CA VAL A 320 -6.21 -3.20 -4.12
C VAL A 320 -6.64 -4.61 -4.47
N THR A 321 -6.42 -5.57 -3.58
CA THR A 321 -6.65 -6.99 -3.92
C THR A 321 -7.26 -7.77 -2.77
N VAL A 322 -8.13 -8.72 -3.12
CA VAL A 322 -8.66 -9.74 -2.20
C VAL A 322 -8.54 -11.08 -2.90
N LEU A 323 -7.60 -11.90 -2.48
CA LEU A 323 -7.27 -13.19 -3.11
C LEU A 323 -7.49 -14.35 -2.15
N PHE A 324 -8.13 -15.40 -2.63
CA PHE A 324 -8.35 -16.65 -1.90
C PHE A 324 -7.64 -17.79 -2.64
N LEU A 325 -6.72 -18.44 -1.94
CA LEU A 325 -6.07 -19.67 -2.39
C LEU A 325 -6.68 -20.86 -1.65
N THR A 326 -7.22 -21.80 -2.41
CA THR A 326 -7.72 -23.07 -1.89
C THR A 326 -6.84 -24.18 -2.43
N LEU A 327 -6.25 -24.96 -1.55
CA LEU A 327 -5.32 -26.04 -1.87
C LEU A 327 -5.35 -27.13 -0.80
N ASP A 328 -4.82 -28.30 -1.14
CA ASP A 328 -4.69 -29.40 -0.19
C ASP A 328 -3.85 -28.96 1.04
N PRO A 329 -4.37 -29.12 2.26
CA PRO A 329 -3.61 -28.83 3.48
C PRO A 329 -2.23 -29.50 3.55
N ALA A 330 -2.04 -30.67 2.94
CA ALA A 330 -0.77 -31.40 2.92
C ALA A 330 0.35 -30.70 2.10
N ILE A 331 0.01 -29.72 1.25
CA ILE A 331 1.00 -28.98 0.45
C ILE A 331 1.28 -27.58 0.95
N VAL A 332 0.72 -27.20 2.12
CA VAL A 332 0.97 -25.91 2.76
C VAL A 332 1.22 -26.09 4.26
N ASP A 333 2.32 -25.57 4.76
CA ASP A 333 2.58 -25.48 6.20
C ASP A 333 2.14 -24.10 6.72
N VAL A 334 1.14 -24.11 7.59
CA VAL A 334 0.59 -22.92 8.26
C VAL A 334 1.16 -22.70 9.66
N ASN A 335 2.00 -23.61 10.14
CA ASN A 335 2.61 -23.56 11.48
C ASN A 335 4.01 -22.92 11.46
N VAL A 336 4.22 -21.89 10.69
CA VAL A 336 5.52 -21.24 10.49
C VAL A 336 5.79 -20.13 11.52
N HIS A 337 4.77 -19.36 11.91
CA HIS A 337 4.90 -18.21 12.80
C HIS A 337 3.86 -18.30 13.94
N PRO A 338 4.18 -17.85 15.19
CA PRO A 338 3.21 -17.85 16.29
C PRO A 338 1.91 -17.12 15.95
N ALA A 339 1.97 -15.98 15.27
CA ALA A 339 0.80 -15.23 14.82
C ALA A 339 0.08 -15.87 13.62
N LYS A 340 0.57 -16.98 13.08
CA LYS A 340 -0.01 -17.71 11.92
C LYS A 340 -0.21 -16.82 10.68
N ALA A 341 0.57 -15.76 10.54
CA ALA A 341 0.45 -14.81 9.43
C ALA A 341 1.23 -15.26 8.18
N ASP A 342 2.31 -16.01 8.37
CA ASP A 342 3.15 -16.54 7.29
C ASP A 342 2.80 -18.01 7.01
N VAL A 343 2.95 -18.41 5.76
CA VAL A 343 2.74 -19.78 5.31
C VAL A 343 3.92 -20.26 4.47
N ARG A 344 4.14 -21.58 4.43
CA ARG A 344 5.13 -22.16 3.52
C ARG A 344 4.43 -23.09 2.55
N PHE A 345 4.53 -22.77 1.29
CA PHE A 345 4.04 -23.63 0.21
C PHE A 345 5.10 -24.67 -0.15
N ARG A 346 4.68 -25.89 -0.44
CA ARG A 346 5.56 -26.94 -0.96
C ARG A 346 6.19 -26.55 -2.29
N ASP A 347 5.42 -25.92 -3.16
CA ASP A 347 5.88 -25.34 -4.41
C ASP A 347 5.57 -23.83 -4.48
N PRO A 348 6.53 -22.98 -4.04
CA PRO A 348 6.38 -21.53 -4.11
C PRO A 348 6.31 -21.00 -5.56
N GLY A 349 6.95 -21.70 -6.51
CA GLY A 349 6.99 -21.32 -7.92
C GLY A 349 5.62 -21.47 -8.58
N LEU A 350 4.92 -22.56 -8.31
CA LEU A 350 3.57 -22.83 -8.77
C LEU A 350 2.60 -21.72 -8.30
N VAL A 351 2.60 -21.42 -6.99
CA VAL A 351 1.71 -20.42 -6.40
C VAL A 351 2.00 -19.03 -6.97
N ARG A 352 3.27 -18.64 -7.05
CA ARG A 352 3.67 -17.37 -7.67
C ARG A 352 3.25 -17.30 -9.14
N GLY A 353 3.51 -18.34 -9.91
CA GLY A 353 3.15 -18.41 -11.33
C GLY A 353 1.65 -18.33 -11.57
N LEU A 354 0.84 -19.01 -10.74
CA LEU A 354 -0.61 -18.95 -10.78
C LEU A 354 -1.12 -17.53 -10.52
N ILE A 355 -0.68 -16.87 -9.43
CA ILE A 355 -1.11 -15.50 -9.10
C ILE A 355 -0.74 -14.53 -10.20
N VAL A 356 0.52 -14.53 -10.66
CA VAL A 356 0.99 -13.61 -11.70
C VAL A 356 0.24 -13.86 -13.02
N GLY A 357 0.08 -15.11 -13.43
CA GLY A 357 -0.60 -15.48 -14.66
C GLY A 357 -2.07 -15.09 -14.65
N ALA A 358 -2.80 -15.45 -13.58
CA ALA A 358 -4.22 -15.16 -13.44
C ALA A 358 -4.52 -13.65 -13.45
N ILE A 359 -3.74 -12.85 -12.69
CA ILE A 359 -3.93 -11.40 -12.66
C ILE A 359 -3.63 -10.78 -14.03
N ARG A 360 -2.52 -11.17 -14.69
CA ARG A 360 -2.18 -10.65 -16.02
C ARG A 360 -3.23 -11.02 -17.07
N GLN A 361 -3.74 -12.24 -17.02
CA GLN A 361 -4.80 -12.69 -17.91
C GLN A 361 -6.07 -11.87 -17.69
N ALA A 362 -6.52 -11.69 -16.44
CA ALA A 362 -7.71 -10.91 -16.10
C ALA A 362 -7.60 -9.44 -16.55
N LEU A 363 -6.42 -8.82 -16.36
CA LEU A 363 -6.15 -7.46 -16.84
C LEU A 363 -6.19 -7.37 -18.37
N ALA A 364 -5.66 -8.37 -19.08
CA ALA A 364 -5.68 -8.42 -20.54
C ALA A 364 -7.10 -8.61 -21.10
N GLU A 365 -7.90 -9.48 -20.50
CA GLU A 365 -9.30 -9.72 -20.87
C GLU A 365 -10.17 -8.48 -20.63
N ALA A 366 -9.89 -7.72 -19.57
CA ALA A 366 -10.54 -6.43 -19.31
C ALA A 366 -10.06 -5.30 -20.26
N GLY A 367 -9.25 -5.61 -21.28
CA GLY A 367 -8.72 -4.63 -22.23
C GLY A 367 -7.56 -3.78 -21.70
N ILE A 368 -7.09 -4.06 -20.50
CA ILE A 368 -5.97 -3.37 -19.85
C ILE A 368 -4.69 -4.09 -20.26
N ARG A 369 -4.09 -3.68 -21.38
CA ARG A 369 -2.82 -4.27 -21.85
C ARG A 369 -1.65 -3.70 -21.06
N ALA A 370 -0.76 -4.58 -20.61
CA ALA A 370 0.56 -4.18 -20.13
C ALA A 370 1.33 -3.54 -21.30
N ALA A 371 1.66 -2.26 -21.19
CA ALA A 371 2.27 -1.49 -22.29
C ALA A 371 3.74 -1.88 -22.60
N THR A 372 4.34 -2.83 -21.87
CA THR A 372 5.80 -3.01 -21.84
C THR A 372 6.35 -4.27 -22.46
N SER A 373 5.54 -5.22 -22.89
CA SER A 373 6.07 -6.36 -23.66
C SER A 373 6.66 -5.94 -25.02
N GLY A 374 6.25 -4.77 -25.55
CA GLY A 374 6.85 -4.14 -26.72
C GLY A 374 8.19 -3.43 -26.45
N ALA A 375 8.33 -2.77 -25.30
CA ALA A 375 9.53 -1.99 -24.97
C ALA A 375 10.75 -2.87 -24.69
N ALA A 376 10.59 -4.00 -24.00
CA ALA A 376 11.69 -4.95 -23.79
C ALA A 376 12.13 -5.60 -25.12
N GLY A 377 11.20 -5.90 -26.02
CA GLY A 377 11.50 -6.37 -27.37
C GLY A 377 12.18 -5.32 -28.24
N MET A 378 11.73 -4.05 -28.17
CA MET A 378 12.39 -2.94 -28.86
C MET A 378 13.78 -2.64 -28.27
N MET A 379 13.94 -2.63 -26.94
CA MET A 379 15.25 -2.44 -26.30
C MET A 379 16.22 -3.60 -26.64
N ALA A 380 15.75 -4.83 -26.80
CA ALA A 380 16.55 -5.96 -27.27
C ALA A 380 16.88 -5.84 -28.78
N ALA A 381 15.99 -5.23 -29.58
CA ALA A 381 16.21 -4.96 -31.00
C ALA A 381 17.19 -3.78 -31.23
N PHE A 382 17.29 -2.85 -30.28
CA PHE A 382 18.26 -1.75 -30.30
C PHE A 382 19.65 -2.12 -29.77
N ARG A 383 19.86 -3.34 -29.27
CA ARG A 383 21.22 -3.83 -29.06
C ARG A 383 21.81 -4.11 -30.43
N PRO A 384 22.90 -3.44 -30.86
CA PRO A 384 23.61 -3.80 -32.11
C PRO A 384 23.93 -5.28 -31.98
N GLY A 385 23.42 -6.08 -32.92
CA GLY A 385 23.63 -7.51 -32.90
C GLY A 385 25.12 -7.79 -32.80
N ALA A 386 25.51 -8.53 -31.78
CA ALA A 386 26.77 -9.24 -31.83
C ALA A 386 26.67 -10.19 -33.01
N THR A 387 27.20 -9.78 -34.13
CA THR A 387 27.44 -10.66 -35.26
C THR A 387 28.44 -11.71 -34.78
N SER A 388 27.92 -12.84 -34.29
CA SER A 388 28.71 -14.04 -34.10
C SER A 388 29.12 -14.53 -35.50
N TYR A 389 30.34 -14.22 -35.89
CA TYR A 389 31.00 -14.95 -36.98
C TYR A 389 31.19 -16.39 -36.51
N ALA A 390 30.22 -17.24 -36.81
CA ALA A 390 30.38 -18.67 -36.73
C ALA A 390 31.09 -19.10 -38.01
N HIS A 391 32.37 -19.47 -37.87
CA HIS A 391 33.12 -20.18 -38.88
C HIS A 391 32.46 -21.54 -39.18
N GLY A 392 32.40 -21.88 -40.47
CA GLY A 392 31.64 -22.92 -41.05
C GLY A 392 31.99 -24.34 -40.66
N GLY A 393 31.00 -25.20 -40.84
CA GLY A 393 31.08 -26.62 -41.04
C GLY A 393 29.77 -27.07 -41.71
N PRO A 394 29.81 -27.88 -42.75
CA PRO A 394 28.63 -28.23 -43.51
C PRO A 394 27.90 -29.41 -42.84
N ALA A 395 26.64 -29.24 -42.51
CA ALA A 395 25.76 -30.36 -42.24
C ALA A 395 24.35 -30.10 -42.75
N ASN A 396 23.95 -30.94 -43.67
CA ASN A 396 22.63 -31.13 -44.26
C ASN A 396 21.47 -31.06 -43.27
N GLY A 397 20.44 -30.34 -43.65
CA GLY A 397 19.18 -30.36 -42.93
C GLY A 397 18.14 -29.40 -43.51
N HIS A 398 17.78 -29.59 -44.79
CA HIS A 398 16.54 -29.02 -45.31
C HIS A 398 15.36 -29.57 -44.52
N ARG A 399 14.65 -28.74 -43.75
CA ARG A 399 13.20 -28.86 -43.55
C ARG A 399 12.64 -27.63 -42.81
N SER A 400 11.62 -27.08 -43.47
CA SER A 400 10.42 -26.42 -42.88
C SER A 400 10.53 -24.98 -42.47
N TYR A 401 10.85 -24.03 -43.35
CA TYR A 401 10.39 -22.66 -43.25
C TYR A 401 9.27 -22.30 -44.24
N GLU A 402 8.92 -23.18 -45.16
CA GLU A 402 7.81 -22.94 -46.11
C GLU A 402 6.41 -23.37 -45.63
N ALA A 403 6.30 -24.07 -44.51
CA ALA A 403 4.98 -24.54 -44.01
C ALA A 403 4.25 -23.52 -43.13
N ALA A 404 4.92 -22.52 -42.58
CA ALA A 404 4.28 -21.48 -41.74
C ALA A 404 3.76 -20.27 -42.53
N TYR A 405 4.08 -20.15 -43.82
CA TYR A 405 3.63 -19.03 -44.67
C TYR A 405 2.42 -19.33 -45.54
N ARG A 406 1.88 -20.55 -45.51
CA ARG A 406 0.69 -20.95 -46.30
C ARG A 406 -0.62 -21.08 -45.54
N ALA A 407 -0.65 -20.75 -44.26
CA ALA A 407 -1.89 -20.79 -43.46
C ALA A 407 -2.50 -19.43 -43.11
N SER A 408 -1.93 -18.32 -43.53
CA SER A 408 -2.59 -17.02 -43.51
C SER A 408 -3.15 -16.73 -44.89
N GLY A 409 -4.44 -17.02 -45.05
CA GLY A 409 -5.20 -16.74 -46.26
C GLY A 409 -5.04 -15.28 -46.68
N SER A 410 -4.70 -15.14 -47.95
CA SER A 410 -4.64 -13.89 -48.69
C SER A 410 -5.98 -13.15 -48.63
N ALA A 411 -6.13 -12.24 -47.68
CA ALA A 411 -7.01 -11.09 -47.89
C ALA A 411 -6.16 -10.08 -48.68
N GLY A 412 -6.31 -10.12 -50.01
CA GLY A 412 -5.67 -9.20 -50.93
C GLY A 412 -6.01 -7.76 -50.53
N PHE A 413 -4.99 -6.96 -50.26
CA PHE A 413 -5.11 -5.50 -50.20
C PHE A 413 -5.45 -5.01 -51.63
N ASP A 414 -6.74 -4.74 -51.83
CA ASP A 414 -7.23 -4.13 -53.06
C ASP A 414 -6.76 -2.67 -53.10
N ARG A 415 -5.73 -2.43 -53.90
CA ARG A 415 -5.16 -1.10 -54.16
C ARG A 415 -6.18 -0.11 -54.74
N ALA A 416 -7.38 -0.55 -55.14
CA ALA A 416 -8.43 0.26 -55.72
C ALA A 416 -9.30 0.99 -54.64
N ARG A 417 -9.10 0.72 -53.34
CA ARG A 417 -9.84 1.33 -52.23
C ARG A 417 -9.01 2.21 -51.30
N SER A 418 -7.85 2.62 -51.74
CA SER A 418 -7.13 3.70 -51.05
C SER A 418 -7.89 5.01 -51.28
N PRO A 419 -8.23 5.81 -50.26
CA PRO A 419 -8.92 7.08 -50.46
C PRO A 419 -7.93 8.16 -50.93
N GLN A 420 -7.46 8.06 -52.17
CA GLN A 420 -6.87 9.15 -52.91
C GLN A 420 -7.93 9.68 -53.89
N ARG A 421 -8.86 10.48 -53.38
CA ARG A 421 -9.62 11.37 -54.24
C ARG A 421 -8.93 12.72 -54.26
N PRO A 422 -8.56 13.27 -55.41
CA PRO A 422 -8.25 14.69 -55.55
C PRO A 422 -9.54 15.45 -55.27
N LEU A 423 -9.51 16.36 -54.31
CA LEU A 423 -10.54 17.36 -54.12
C LEU A 423 -10.28 18.53 -55.10
N ASP A 424 -10.74 18.35 -56.35
CA ASP A 424 -11.03 19.49 -57.18
C ASP A 424 -12.42 20.03 -56.78
N MET A 425 -12.45 21.05 -55.95
CA MET A 425 -13.62 21.89 -55.77
C MET A 425 -13.24 23.34 -56.04
N GLU A 426 -13.63 23.79 -57.22
CA GLU A 426 -13.74 25.23 -57.56
C GLU A 426 -14.77 25.86 -56.60
N PHE A 427 -14.31 26.79 -55.80
CA PHE A 427 -15.19 27.64 -54.97
C PHE A 427 -15.54 28.89 -55.79
N GLN A 428 -16.73 28.89 -56.41
CA GLN A 428 -17.38 30.09 -56.88
C GLN A 428 -17.93 30.86 -55.69
N GLY A 429 -17.43 32.10 -55.53
CA GLY A 429 -17.90 33.00 -54.51
C GLY A 429 -19.31 33.52 -54.76
N SER A 430 -20.12 33.57 -53.74
CA SER A 430 -21.28 34.48 -53.65
C SER A 430 -21.31 35.09 -52.26
N GLY A 431 -21.30 36.44 -52.28
CA GLY A 431 -21.32 37.26 -51.08
C GLY A 431 -22.61 37.13 -50.29
N PHE A 432 -22.47 37.26 -48.99
CA PHE A 432 -23.60 37.61 -48.12
C PHE A 432 -23.18 38.72 -47.14
N GLU A 433 -24.07 39.70 -47.05
CA GLU A 433 -23.98 40.92 -46.26
C GLU A 433 -24.04 40.66 -44.75
N ARG A 434 -23.33 41.53 -44.04
CA ARG A 434 -23.42 41.68 -42.59
C ARG A 434 -24.84 42.03 -42.14
N ASN A 435 -25.36 41.30 -41.16
CA ASN A 435 -26.26 41.90 -40.19
C ASN A 435 -26.02 41.25 -38.80
N GLY A 436 -25.95 42.11 -37.80
CA GLY A 436 -25.49 41.78 -36.48
C GLY A 436 -26.49 40.97 -35.65
N GLY A 437 -25.94 40.20 -34.72
CA GLY A 437 -26.66 39.50 -33.67
C GLY A 437 -25.65 38.78 -32.78
N PHE A 438 -25.56 39.22 -31.53
CA PHE A 438 -24.77 38.50 -30.50
C PHE A 438 -25.33 37.09 -30.34
N GLY A 439 -24.54 36.07 -30.67
CA GLY A 439 -24.82 34.68 -30.42
C GLY A 439 -23.57 34.02 -29.86
N GLU A 440 -23.64 33.55 -28.63
CA GLU A 440 -22.67 32.68 -28.00
C GLU A 440 -22.57 31.38 -28.81
N ASN A 441 -21.49 31.21 -29.56
CA ASN A 441 -20.94 29.97 -30.13
C ASN A 441 -20.02 30.25 -31.32
N GLU A 442 -18.95 30.99 -31.10
CA GLU A 442 -17.84 30.95 -32.05
C GLU A 442 -16.83 29.88 -31.56
N GLN A 443 -17.14 28.66 -31.95
CA GLN A 443 -16.12 27.65 -32.09
C GLN A 443 -15.24 28.05 -33.26
N ALA A 444 -14.05 28.58 -32.95
CA ALA A 444 -13.09 28.99 -33.96
C ALA A 444 -12.82 27.81 -34.90
N ALA A 445 -13.18 27.95 -36.16
CA ALA A 445 -12.78 27.06 -37.23
C ALA A 445 -11.25 27.01 -37.25
N PHE A 446 -10.66 25.87 -36.92
CA PHE A 446 -9.25 25.60 -37.15
C PHE A 446 -9.05 25.64 -38.68
N ASP A 447 -8.38 26.66 -39.12
CA ASP A 447 -7.83 26.73 -40.48
C ASP A 447 -6.74 25.66 -40.56
N ALA A 448 -7.08 24.49 -41.15
CA ALA A 448 -6.12 23.45 -41.44
C ALA A 448 -5.25 23.90 -42.61
N GLY A 449 -4.33 24.79 -42.31
CA GLY A 449 -3.18 25.02 -43.16
C GLY A 449 -2.45 23.74 -43.46
N PRO A 450 -1.71 23.59 -44.56
CA PRO A 450 -1.10 22.36 -45.00
C PRO A 450 -0.26 21.78 -43.88
N ILE A 451 -0.47 20.49 -43.58
CA ILE A 451 0.33 19.73 -42.63
C ILE A 451 1.80 19.92 -43.01
N ALA A 452 2.51 20.77 -42.26
CA ALA A 452 3.91 20.99 -42.47
C ALA A 452 4.60 19.67 -42.22
N SER A 453 5.10 19.01 -43.27
CA SER A 453 6.09 17.96 -43.16
C SER A 453 7.19 18.49 -42.26
N ALA A 454 7.81 17.64 -41.44
CA ALA A 454 8.69 17.90 -40.30
C ALA A 454 9.85 18.90 -40.51
N ASP A 455 9.67 19.98 -41.24
CA ASP A 455 10.61 21.06 -41.36
C ASP A 455 10.24 22.18 -40.34
N ALA A 456 10.58 21.92 -39.09
CA ALA A 456 10.43 22.85 -37.96
C ALA A 456 11.38 24.07 -38.04
N ARG A 457 11.84 24.43 -39.25
CA ARG A 457 12.73 25.60 -39.48
C ARG A 457 11.99 26.91 -39.70
N ALA A 458 10.71 26.89 -39.92
CA ALA A 458 9.91 28.11 -40.12
C ALA A 458 9.49 28.71 -38.75
N GLY A 459 10.40 29.43 -38.12
CA GLY A 459 10.14 30.15 -36.86
C GLY A 459 11.35 30.29 -35.94
N GLN A 460 12.55 29.99 -36.42
CA GLN A 460 13.78 30.19 -35.66
C GLN A 460 14.24 31.66 -35.77
N GLY A 461 13.64 32.52 -34.92
CA GLY A 461 14.26 33.79 -34.59
C GLY A 461 15.46 33.61 -33.65
N GLU A 462 16.30 34.62 -33.52
CA GLU A 462 17.52 34.71 -32.70
C GLU A 462 17.36 34.16 -31.24
N ALA A 463 16.13 34.12 -30.72
CA ALA A 463 15.80 33.51 -29.42
C ALA A 463 16.05 31.99 -29.32
N ALA A 464 16.00 31.25 -30.44
CA ALA A 464 16.21 29.80 -30.42
C ALA A 464 17.70 29.43 -30.32
N GLU A 465 18.62 30.24 -30.89
CA GLU A 465 20.06 30.01 -30.76
C GLU A 465 20.57 30.19 -29.34
N THR A 466 20.01 31.16 -28.62
CA THR A 466 20.37 31.39 -27.21
C THR A 466 19.98 30.23 -26.34
N LEU A 467 18.83 29.57 -26.60
CA LEU A 467 18.34 28.41 -25.85
C LEU A 467 19.16 27.14 -26.11
N LEU A 468 19.82 26.97 -27.26
CA LEU A 468 20.70 25.83 -27.54
C LEU A 468 21.93 25.80 -26.61
N GLY A 469 22.31 26.92 -26.03
CA GLY A 469 23.41 27.02 -25.06
C GLY A 469 23.03 26.70 -23.63
N THR A 470 21.76 26.46 -23.34
CA THR A 470 21.29 26.09 -21.98
C THR A 470 21.41 24.59 -21.73
N VAL A 471 21.36 24.17 -20.45
CA VAL A 471 21.64 22.78 -20.03
C VAL A 471 20.67 21.77 -20.66
N LEU A 472 19.38 22.08 -20.70
CA LEU A 472 18.35 21.21 -21.30
C LEU A 472 17.99 21.61 -22.74
N GLY A 473 18.61 22.68 -23.26
CA GLY A 473 18.44 23.12 -24.64
C GLY A 473 17.08 23.74 -24.96
N ALA A 474 16.75 23.76 -26.26
CA ALA A 474 15.51 24.27 -26.81
C ALA A 474 14.51 23.14 -27.10
N ALA A 475 13.28 23.27 -26.67
CA ALA A 475 12.22 22.32 -27.00
C ALA A 475 11.97 22.33 -28.53
N ARG A 476 11.87 21.16 -29.13
CA ARG A 476 11.67 20.94 -30.56
C ARG A 476 10.33 20.26 -30.87
N ALA A 477 9.91 19.33 -30.04
CA ALA A 477 8.67 18.58 -30.23
C ALA A 477 8.15 18.04 -28.90
N GLN A 478 6.85 17.77 -28.86
CA GLN A 478 6.23 16.93 -27.84
C GLN A 478 5.82 15.62 -28.49
N VAL A 479 6.13 14.50 -27.86
CA VAL A 479 5.87 13.14 -28.33
C VAL A 479 4.94 12.44 -27.36
N HIS A 480 3.88 11.79 -27.87
CA HIS A 480 2.87 11.08 -27.08
C HIS A 480 2.28 11.94 -25.94
N GLU A 481 2.21 13.26 -26.14
CA GLU A 481 1.64 14.20 -25.15
C GLU A 481 2.27 14.14 -23.75
N ASN A 482 3.39 13.40 -23.62
CA ASN A 482 4.08 13.13 -22.36
C ASN A 482 5.57 13.47 -22.39
N TYR A 483 6.21 13.41 -23.54
CA TYR A 483 7.65 13.58 -23.63
C TYR A 483 8.02 14.82 -24.45
N ILE A 484 8.80 15.71 -23.84
CA ILE A 484 9.37 16.87 -24.54
C ILE A 484 10.72 16.44 -25.12
N VAL A 485 10.89 16.60 -26.41
CA VAL A 485 12.18 16.42 -27.10
C VAL A 485 12.81 17.80 -27.24
N ALA A 486 13.96 17.98 -26.64
CA ALA A 486 14.75 19.22 -26.67
C ALA A 486 16.12 18.96 -27.29
N GLN A 487 16.72 19.98 -27.85
CA GLN A 487 18.03 19.93 -28.50
C GLN A 487 18.98 20.91 -27.84
N THR A 488 20.17 20.46 -27.49
CA THR A 488 21.31 21.30 -27.15
C THR A 488 22.24 21.45 -28.36
N ARG A 489 23.42 22.05 -28.19
CA ARG A 489 24.40 22.12 -29.28
C ARG A 489 24.98 20.77 -29.67
N ASP A 490 25.07 19.84 -28.73
CA ASP A 490 25.80 18.58 -28.86
C ASP A 490 25.01 17.34 -28.36
N SER A 491 23.75 17.53 -27.98
CA SER A 491 22.93 16.44 -27.46
C SER A 491 21.44 16.59 -27.81
N LEU A 492 20.74 15.47 -27.73
CA LEU A 492 19.28 15.38 -27.71
C LEU A 492 18.83 15.05 -26.29
N VAL A 493 17.92 15.85 -25.76
CA VAL A 493 17.35 15.67 -24.41
C VAL A 493 15.90 15.25 -24.54
N ILE A 494 15.51 14.20 -23.84
CA ILE A 494 14.13 13.75 -23.77
C ILE A 494 13.67 13.90 -22.32
N VAL A 495 12.66 14.72 -22.07
CA VAL A 495 12.13 15.03 -20.74
C VAL A 495 10.76 14.40 -20.60
N ASP A 496 10.56 13.69 -19.50
CA ASP A 496 9.23 13.28 -19.05
C ASP A 496 8.52 14.49 -18.44
N GLN A 497 7.56 15.05 -19.18
CA GLN A 497 6.81 16.26 -18.81
C GLN A 497 6.10 16.09 -17.46
N HIS A 498 5.50 14.93 -17.22
CA HIS A 498 4.75 14.65 -15.99
C HIS A 498 5.69 14.57 -14.79
N ALA A 499 6.74 13.75 -14.88
CA ALA A 499 7.72 13.59 -13.82
C ALA A 499 8.48 14.89 -13.50
N ALA A 500 8.77 15.69 -14.52
CA ALA A 500 9.40 17.00 -14.36
C ALA A 500 8.50 17.98 -13.61
N HIS A 501 7.24 18.09 -14.04
CA HIS A 501 6.29 19.00 -13.41
C HIS A 501 5.96 18.59 -11.97
N GLU A 502 5.78 17.30 -11.71
CA GLU A 502 5.61 16.74 -10.35
C GLU A 502 6.75 17.16 -9.42
N ARG A 503 8.00 17.03 -9.89
CA ARG A 503 9.17 17.44 -9.10
C ARG A 503 9.21 18.93 -8.84
N LEU A 504 8.88 19.76 -9.82
CA LEU A 504 8.84 21.21 -9.65
C LEU A 504 7.78 21.64 -8.63
N VAL A 505 6.58 21.04 -8.68
CA VAL A 505 5.51 21.28 -7.70
C VAL A 505 5.94 20.85 -6.31
N TYR A 506 6.59 19.69 -6.17
CA TYR A 506 7.13 19.21 -4.90
C TYR A 506 8.14 20.17 -4.27
N GLU A 507 9.14 20.62 -5.04
CA GLU A 507 10.14 21.58 -4.55
C GLU A 507 9.51 22.94 -4.21
N ALA A 508 8.52 23.38 -4.97
CA ALA A 508 7.76 24.60 -4.69
C ALA A 508 6.97 24.48 -3.37
N LEU A 509 6.27 23.35 -3.15
CA LEU A 509 5.57 23.04 -1.89
C LEU A 509 6.54 23.03 -0.71
N LYS A 510 7.67 22.37 -0.85
CA LYS A 510 8.70 22.26 0.18
C LYS A 510 9.30 23.62 0.54
N ASN A 511 9.63 24.43 -0.45
CA ASN A 511 10.14 25.79 -0.25
C ASN A 511 9.08 26.71 0.40
N ALA A 512 7.82 26.60 -0.02
CA ALA A 512 6.73 27.37 0.58
C ALA A 512 6.54 27.02 2.07
N LEU A 513 6.62 25.75 2.44
CA LEU A 513 6.53 25.30 3.84
C LEU A 513 7.61 25.91 4.76
N HIS A 514 8.81 26.12 4.22
CA HIS A 514 9.91 26.73 4.98
C HIS A 514 9.76 28.26 5.10
N ALA A 515 9.06 28.90 4.18
CA ALA A 515 8.90 30.36 4.13
C ALA A 515 7.60 30.85 4.79
N ARG A 516 6.47 30.29 4.42
CA ARG A 516 5.10 30.64 4.89
C ARG A 516 4.14 29.48 4.60
N ALA A 517 2.88 29.57 5.09
CA ALA A 517 1.82 28.65 4.65
C ALA A 517 1.63 28.76 3.12
N VAL A 518 1.36 27.62 2.48
CA VAL A 518 1.12 27.53 1.04
C VAL A 518 -0.17 28.29 0.71
N PRO A 519 -0.21 29.17 -0.31
CA PRO A 519 -1.45 29.83 -0.72
C PRO A 519 -2.52 28.82 -1.09
N SER A 520 -3.73 29.00 -0.56
CA SER A 520 -4.90 28.17 -0.85
C SER A 520 -5.86 28.85 -1.82
N GLN A 521 -6.64 28.05 -2.51
CA GLN A 521 -7.77 28.44 -3.34
C GLN A 521 -9.05 27.87 -2.72
N MET A 522 -10.02 28.72 -2.41
CA MET A 522 -11.32 28.28 -1.93
C MET A 522 -12.09 27.58 -3.06
N LEU A 523 -12.68 26.45 -2.75
CA LEU A 523 -13.63 25.78 -3.64
C LEU A 523 -14.97 26.52 -3.61
N LEU A 524 -15.60 26.67 -4.77
CA LEU A 524 -16.91 27.31 -4.87
C LEU A 524 -17.98 26.58 -4.05
N LEU A 525 -17.91 25.27 -4.02
CA LEU A 525 -18.70 24.38 -3.16
C LEU A 525 -17.72 23.46 -2.43
N PRO A 526 -17.90 23.25 -1.11
CA PRO A 526 -17.11 22.24 -0.41
C PRO A 526 -17.31 20.86 -1.02
N GLU A 527 -16.22 20.13 -1.24
CA GLU A 527 -16.27 18.77 -1.77
C GLU A 527 -16.27 17.79 -0.60
N ILE A 528 -17.30 16.94 -0.54
CA ILE A 528 -17.46 15.93 0.51
C ILE A 528 -16.81 14.64 0.01
N VAL A 529 -15.91 14.11 0.83
CA VAL A 529 -15.18 12.86 0.53
C VAL A 529 -15.54 11.83 1.58
N ASP A 530 -16.19 10.76 1.13
CA ASP A 530 -16.51 9.62 1.96
C ASP A 530 -15.27 8.74 2.17
N LEU A 531 -15.01 8.40 3.44
CA LEU A 531 -13.84 7.67 3.90
C LEU A 531 -14.26 6.70 5.01
N PRO A 532 -13.46 5.65 5.27
CA PRO A 532 -13.55 4.94 6.53
C PRO A 532 -13.40 5.93 7.70
N GLU A 533 -14.18 5.73 8.76
CA GLU A 533 -14.22 6.69 9.89
C GLU A 533 -12.84 6.93 10.51
N GLU A 534 -12.01 5.88 10.59
CA GLU A 534 -10.64 5.99 11.11
C GLU A 534 -9.77 6.92 10.26
N ASP A 535 -9.99 6.92 8.94
CA ASP A 535 -9.27 7.76 7.99
C ASP A 535 -9.76 9.21 8.07
N ALA A 536 -11.09 9.41 8.19
CA ALA A 536 -11.68 10.73 8.40
C ALA A 536 -11.20 11.36 9.71
N GLU A 537 -11.08 10.59 10.79
CA GLU A 537 -10.56 11.07 12.07
C GLU A 537 -9.07 11.36 12.02
N ARG A 538 -8.28 10.54 11.35
CA ARG A 538 -6.84 10.80 11.13
C ARG A 538 -6.61 12.09 10.38
N LEU A 539 -7.29 12.29 9.26
CA LEU A 539 -7.22 13.54 8.50
C LEU A 539 -7.62 14.75 9.33
N ALA A 540 -8.72 14.66 10.08
CA ALA A 540 -9.17 15.73 10.97
C ALA A 540 -8.14 16.07 12.06
N THR A 541 -7.44 15.07 12.59
CA THR A 541 -6.35 15.26 13.57
C THR A 541 -5.17 16.03 12.96
N HIS A 542 -4.91 15.85 11.65
CA HIS A 542 -3.83 16.52 10.92
C HIS A 542 -4.29 17.79 10.17
N SER A 543 -5.53 18.27 10.39
CA SER A 543 -6.11 19.41 9.67
C SER A 543 -5.26 20.69 9.72
N GLU A 544 -4.66 21.02 10.87
CA GLU A 544 -3.75 22.16 11.00
C GLU A 544 -2.48 22.01 10.15
N THR A 545 -1.95 20.80 10.09
CA THR A 545 -0.78 20.49 9.24
C THR A 545 -1.15 20.62 7.77
N LEU A 546 -2.29 20.06 7.36
CA LEU A 546 -2.78 20.12 6.00
C LEU A 546 -3.14 21.55 5.58
N ALA A 547 -3.68 22.36 6.50
CA ALA A 547 -3.95 23.78 6.25
C ALA A 547 -2.67 24.58 5.96
N ARG A 548 -1.52 24.22 6.55
CA ARG A 548 -0.21 24.83 6.20
C ARG A 548 0.20 24.53 4.78
N PHE A 549 -0.22 23.41 4.21
CA PHE A 549 -0.07 23.08 2.80
C PHE A 549 -1.14 23.71 1.89
N GLY A 550 -2.04 24.50 2.45
CA GLY A 550 -3.14 25.12 1.71
C GLY A 550 -4.33 24.19 1.46
N LEU A 551 -4.40 23.06 2.15
CA LEU A 551 -5.51 22.10 2.06
C LEU A 551 -6.41 22.25 3.31
N GLY A 552 -7.54 22.92 3.16
CA GLY A 552 -8.53 23.14 4.21
C GLY A 552 -9.51 21.97 4.29
N ILE A 553 -9.38 21.13 5.33
CA ILE A 553 -10.24 19.97 5.58
C ILE A 553 -10.97 20.13 6.90
N GLU A 554 -12.27 19.85 6.89
CA GLU A 554 -13.11 19.79 8.08
C GLU A 554 -13.79 18.42 8.18
N ARG A 555 -14.01 17.93 9.39
CA ARG A 555 -14.78 16.70 9.58
C ARG A 555 -16.25 16.94 9.23
N PHE A 556 -16.82 16.10 8.38
CA PHE A 556 -18.22 16.15 7.97
C PHE A 556 -18.92 14.83 8.32
N GLY A 557 -19.26 14.66 9.60
CA GLY A 557 -19.86 13.41 10.10
C GLY A 557 -18.85 12.31 10.45
N PRO A 558 -19.32 11.08 10.72
CA PRO A 558 -18.47 10.00 11.20
C PRO A 558 -17.49 9.45 10.13
N GLY A 559 -17.92 9.33 8.89
CA GLY A 559 -17.18 8.69 7.79
C GLY A 559 -16.95 9.63 6.61
N ALA A 560 -16.87 10.97 6.82
CA ALA A 560 -16.64 11.90 5.73
C ALA A 560 -15.84 13.12 6.18
N VAL A 561 -15.12 13.72 5.23
CA VAL A 561 -14.50 15.04 5.38
C VAL A 561 -14.99 15.98 4.29
N ALA A 562 -15.12 17.26 4.64
CA ALA A 562 -15.41 18.34 3.69
C ALA A 562 -14.13 19.11 3.39
N VAL A 563 -13.77 19.21 2.13
CA VAL A 563 -12.64 20.01 1.63
C VAL A 563 -13.17 21.36 1.19
N ARG A 564 -12.66 22.44 1.78
CA ARG A 564 -13.06 23.81 1.46
C ARG A 564 -12.02 24.56 0.64
N GLU A 565 -10.76 24.22 0.85
CA GLU A 565 -9.63 24.90 0.21
C GLU A 565 -8.65 23.86 -0.33
N THR A 566 -8.07 24.17 -1.48
CA THR A 566 -6.99 23.38 -2.07
C THR A 566 -5.77 24.27 -2.33
N PRO A 567 -4.54 23.71 -2.32
CA PRO A 567 -3.35 24.51 -2.65
C PRO A 567 -3.47 25.11 -4.05
N SER A 568 -3.35 26.41 -4.17
CA SER A 568 -3.52 27.12 -5.46
C SER A 568 -2.55 26.66 -6.55
N MET A 569 -1.38 26.16 -6.15
CA MET A 569 -0.34 25.66 -7.07
C MET A 569 -0.65 24.29 -7.68
N LEU A 570 -1.63 23.57 -7.16
CA LEU A 570 -2.03 22.27 -7.71
C LEU A 570 -2.99 22.40 -8.91
N GLY A 571 -3.58 23.59 -9.11
CA GLY A 571 -4.55 23.83 -10.18
C GLY A 571 -5.82 22.97 -10.02
N GLU A 572 -6.37 22.50 -11.14
CA GLU A 572 -7.53 21.59 -11.13
C GLU A 572 -7.10 20.19 -10.70
N THR A 573 -7.42 19.85 -9.47
CA THR A 573 -7.04 18.58 -8.82
C THR A 573 -8.29 17.74 -8.54
N ASN A 574 -8.17 16.43 -8.67
CA ASN A 574 -9.18 15.51 -8.17
C ASN A 574 -9.08 15.43 -6.63
N VAL A 575 -9.90 16.23 -5.96
CA VAL A 575 -9.89 16.38 -4.50
C VAL A 575 -10.18 15.07 -3.79
N GLN A 576 -11.13 14.27 -4.31
CA GLN A 576 -11.50 12.98 -3.70
C GLN A 576 -10.33 12.02 -3.66
N GLN A 577 -9.61 11.91 -4.79
CA GLN A 577 -8.46 11.01 -4.85
C GLN A 577 -7.29 11.55 -4.01
N LEU A 578 -7.03 12.85 -4.02
CA LEU A 578 -6.01 13.49 -3.17
C LEU A 578 -6.23 13.19 -1.70
N VAL A 579 -7.45 13.34 -1.22
CA VAL A 579 -7.80 13.12 0.20
C VAL A 579 -7.66 11.66 0.59
N ARG A 580 -8.03 10.71 -0.29
CA ARG A 580 -7.84 9.27 -0.05
C ARG A 580 -6.38 8.88 0.01
N ASP A 581 -5.58 9.39 -0.92
CA ASP A 581 -4.15 9.10 -0.94
C ASP A 581 -3.43 9.70 0.28
N LEU A 582 -3.85 10.87 0.75
CA LEU A 582 -3.34 11.48 1.99
C LEU A 582 -3.75 10.68 3.23
N ALA A 583 -4.97 10.15 3.26
CA ALA A 583 -5.42 9.28 4.35
C ALA A 583 -4.56 8.01 4.43
N ASP A 584 -4.31 7.38 3.29
CA ASP A 584 -3.44 6.20 3.17
C ASP A 584 -2.01 6.52 3.62
N GLU A 585 -1.43 7.64 3.17
CA GLU A 585 -0.07 8.06 3.51
C GLU A 585 0.08 8.34 5.02
N ILE A 586 -0.93 8.99 5.63
CA ILE A 586 -0.92 9.26 7.07
C ILE A 586 -1.11 7.96 7.86
N ALA A 587 -1.86 6.99 7.34
CA ALA A 587 -2.04 5.68 7.98
C ALA A 587 -0.74 4.87 8.06
N ASP A 588 0.08 4.89 7.00
CA ASP A 588 1.35 4.15 6.96
C ASP A 588 2.43 4.75 7.89
N ASN A 589 2.33 6.03 8.20
CA ASN A 589 3.37 6.78 8.89
C ASN A 589 3.23 6.89 10.43
N ASP A 590 2.35 6.10 11.05
CA ASP A 590 2.28 5.98 12.53
C ASP A 590 3.53 5.36 13.17
N THR A 591 4.55 5.01 12.37
CA THR A 591 5.85 4.52 12.83
C THR A 591 6.89 5.61 12.78
N VAL A 592 7.56 5.87 13.89
CA VAL A 592 8.86 6.53 14.19
C VAL A 592 9.46 7.59 13.22
N ASP A 593 8.77 7.97 12.14
CA ASP A 593 9.28 8.97 11.20
C ASP A 593 9.30 10.37 11.83
N THR A 594 10.36 11.12 11.56
CA THR A 594 10.48 12.50 12.01
C THR A 594 9.38 13.37 11.39
N LEU A 595 8.97 14.45 12.09
CA LEU A 595 7.98 15.40 11.57
C LEU A 595 8.34 15.89 10.14
N LYS A 596 9.62 16.05 9.86
CA LYS A 596 10.12 16.48 8.55
C LYS A 596 9.84 15.44 7.47
N GLU A 597 10.10 14.17 7.73
CA GLU A 597 9.85 13.08 6.76
C GLU A 597 8.35 12.93 6.45
N ARG A 598 7.50 13.11 7.47
CA ARG A 598 6.04 13.15 7.27
C ARG A 598 5.60 14.30 6.38
N LEU A 599 6.14 15.50 6.62
CA LEU A 599 5.84 16.68 5.80
C LEU A 599 6.32 16.51 4.35
N ASP A 600 7.51 15.93 4.15
CA ASP A 600 8.05 15.66 2.81
C ASP A 600 7.20 14.63 2.05
N LYS A 601 6.67 13.60 2.71
CA LYS A 601 5.75 12.60 2.12
C LYS A 601 4.40 13.20 1.72
N ILE A 602 3.79 13.99 2.60
CA ILE A 602 2.55 14.71 2.31
C ILE A 602 2.75 15.64 1.10
N ALA A 603 3.86 16.38 1.04
CA ALA A 603 4.19 17.24 -0.08
C ALA A 603 4.35 16.45 -1.40
N ALA A 604 4.97 15.27 -1.35
CA ALA A 604 5.13 14.39 -2.51
C ALA A 604 3.77 13.89 -3.03
N THR A 605 2.89 13.42 -2.13
CA THR A 605 1.53 12.98 -2.49
C THR A 605 0.72 14.11 -3.12
N MET A 606 0.78 15.32 -2.54
CA MET A 606 0.11 16.50 -3.10
C MET A 606 0.67 16.88 -4.47
N ALA A 607 1.99 16.83 -4.68
CA ALA A 607 2.62 17.15 -5.95
C ALA A 607 2.18 16.22 -7.08
N CYS A 608 1.99 14.93 -6.79
CA CYS A 608 1.47 13.96 -7.78
C CYS A 608 0.06 14.35 -8.28
N HIS A 609 -0.76 14.95 -7.43
CA HIS A 609 -2.11 15.40 -7.81
C HIS A 609 -2.15 16.74 -8.53
N GLY A 610 -1.15 17.60 -8.32
CA GLY A 610 -1.03 18.92 -8.98
C GLY A 610 -0.24 18.90 -10.28
N SER A 611 0.30 17.76 -10.68
CA SER A 611 1.10 17.67 -11.90
C SER A 611 0.21 17.79 -13.15
N VAL A 612 0.77 18.40 -14.21
CA VAL A 612 0.10 18.47 -15.52
C VAL A 612 -0.34 17.07 -15.91
N ARG A 613 -1.64 16.89 -16.16
CA ARG A 613 -2.18 15.58 -16.57
C ARG A 613 -1.41 15.08 -17.78
N SER A 614 -0.99 13.83 -17.70
CA SER A 614 -0.52 13.07 -18.86
C SER A 614 -1.54 13.25 -19.99
N GLY A 615 -1.08 13.67 -21.19
CA GLY A 615 -1.98 13.89 -22.31
C GLY A 615 -2.31 15.36 -22.62
N ARG A 616 -1.69 16.35 -21.94
CA ARG A 616 -1.83 17.75 -22.32
C ARG A 616 -0.81 18.14 -23.38
N LEU A 617 -1.29 18.64 -24.51
CA LEU A 617 -0.45 19.29 -25.52
C LEU A 617 0.06 20.64 -24.99
N LEU A 618 1.38 20.80 -24.95
CA LEU A 618 2.05 22.04 -24.56
C LEU A 618 2.44 22.85 -25.79
N LYS A 619 2.32 24.17 -25.68
CA LYS A 619 2.90 25.08 -26.67
C LYS A 619 4.42 25.14 -26.52
N ALA A 620 5.11 25.61 -27.58
CA ALA A 620 6.57 25.68 -27.57
C ALA A 620 7.11 26.56 -26.42
N GLU A 621 6.41 27.66 -26.11
CA GLU A 621 6.75 28.55 -24.99
C GLU A 621 6.59 27.86 -23.64
N GLU A 622 5.51 27.08 -23.45
CA GLU A 622 5.25 26.32 -22.22
C GLU A 622 6.31 25.21 -21.99
N MET A 623 6.69 24.50 -23.07
CA MET A 623 7.76 23.51 -23.03
C MET A 623 9.10 24.15 -22.62
N ASN A 624 9.47 25.24 -23.25
CA ASN A 624 10.70 25.94 -22.91
C ASN A 624 10.66 26.54 -21.49
N ALA A 625 9.52 27.05 -21.04
CA ALA A 625 9.34 27.52 -19.66
C ALA A 625 9.56 26.39 -18.64
N LEU A 626 9.01 25.20 -18.90
CA LEU A 626 9.23 24.01 -18.06
C LEU A 626 10.72 23.65 -17.99
N LEU A 627 11.42 23.60 -19.13
CA LEU A 627 12.87 23.31 -19.17
C LEU A 627 13.66 24.33 -18.35
N ARG A 628 13.36 25.62 -18.44
CA ARG A 628 14.03 26.70 -17.67
C ARG A 628 13.75 26.56 -16.18
N GLN A 629 12.53 26.19 -15.79
CA GLN A 629 12.19 25.94 -14.39
C GLN A 629 12.96 24.73 -13.86
N MET A 630 13.09 23.67 -14.65
CA MET A 630 13.90 22.52 -14.27
C MET A 630 15.37 22.89 -14.01
N GLU A 631 15.96 23.69 -14.88
CA GLU A 631 17.35 24.16 -14.72
C GLU A 631 17.54 25.05 -13.48
N ALA A 632 16.53 25.83 -13.13
CA ALA A 632 16.54 26.69 -11.96
C ALA A 632 16.28 25.94 -10.66
N THR A 633 15.72 24.72 -10.72
CA THR A 633 15.30 23.96 -9.55
C THR A 633 16.34 22.87 -9.20
N PRO A 634 17.02 22.95 -8.06
CA PRO A 634 17.95 21.93 -7.62
C PRO A 634 17.28 20.56 -7.50
N GLY A 635 17.92 19.51 -8.03
CA GLY A 635 17.41 18.14 -7.94
C GLY A 635 16.29 17.79 -8.91
N SER A 636 15.94 18.67 -9.86
CA SER A 636 14.92 18.45 -10.89
C SER A 636 15.23 17.29 -11.85
N GLY A 637 16.47 16.81 -11.89
CA GLY A 637 16.90 15.69 -12.73
C GLY A 637 16.35 14.33 -12.27
N THR A 638 15.75 14.25 -11.08
CA THR A 638 15.10 13.05 -10.54
C THR A 638 13.72 13.39 -10.01
N CYS A 639 12.71 12.55 -10.26
CA CYS A 639 11.37 12.70 -9.68
C CYS A 639 11.38 12.32 -8.19
N ASN A 640 10.24 12.55 -7.50
CA ASN A 640 10.07 12.23 -6.07
C ASN A 640 10.28 10.75 -5.77
N HIS A 641 10.18 9.89 -6.76
CA HIS A 641 10.35 8.44 -6.69
C HIS A 641 11.75 7.97 -7.11
N GLY A 642 12.71 8.90 -7.31
CA GLY A 642 14.10 8.58 -7.67
C GLY A 642 14.32 8.17 -9.14
N ARG A 643 13.32 8.35 -10.04
CA ARG A 643 13.49 8.10 -11.47
C ARG A 643 14.06 9.34 -12.17
N PRO A 644 14.86 9.18 -13.23
CA PRO A 644 15.28 10.33 -14.01
C PRO A 644 14.08 11.04 -14.64
N THR A 645 14.03 12.36 -14.55
CA THR A 645 13.02 13.21 -15.21
C THR A 645 13.40 13.52 -16.64
N TYR A 646 14.66 13.36 -17.00
CA TYR A 646 15.13 13.48 -18.39
C TYR A 646 16.28 12.52 -18.66
N ILE A 647 16.50 12.24 -19.92
CA ILE A 647 17.65 11.52 -20.44
C ILE A 647 18.34 12.36 -21.51
N GLU A 648 19.66 12.31 -21.56
CA GLU A 648 20.48 13.00 -22.55
C GLU A 648 21.19 11.98 -23.45
N LEU A 649 21.08 12.19 -24.76
CA LEU A 649 21.77 11.40 -25.78
C LEU A 649 22.75 12.33 -26.52
N LYS A 650 24.04 12.09 -26.32
CA LYS A 650 25.06 12.89 -27.01
C LYS A 650 25.06 12.61 -28.51
N LEU A 651 25.28 13.62 -29.31
CA LEU A 651 25.31 13.51 -30.77
C LEU A 651 26.31 12.43 -31.23
N ALA A 652 27.48 12.37 -30.60
CA ALA A 652 28.48 11.33 -30.89
C ALA A 652 27.99 9.89 -30.66
N ASP A 653 27.13 9.68 -29.63
CA ASP A 653 26.55 8.36 -29.37
C ASP A 653 25.45 8.02 -30.38
N ILE A 654 24.67 9.03 -30.77
CA ILE A 654 23.67 8.89 -31.85
C ILE A 654 24.37 8.55 -33.19
N GLU A 655 25.44 9.28 -33.56
CA GLU A 655 26.21 8.99 -34.78
C GLU A 655 26.80 7.58 -34.77
N ARG A 656 27.27 7.12 -33.61
CA ARG A 656 27.77 5.77 -33.44
C ARG A 656 26.70 4.70 -33.67
N LEU A 657 25.46 4.95 -33.22
CA LEU A 657 24.32 4.04 -33.46
C LEU A 657 24.01 3.90 -34.96
N PHE A 658 24.24 4.95 -35.72
CA PHE A 658 24.07 4.94 -37.21
C PHE A 658 25.34 4.54 -37.97
N GLY A 659 26.40 4.15 -37.26
CA GLY A 659 27.64 3.71 -37.89
C GLY A 659 28.41 4.83 -38.63
N ARG A 660 28.19 6.08 -38.27
CA ARG A 660 28.83 7.24 -38.94
C ARG A 660 30.19 7.60 -38.35
N ARG A 661 30.62 7.02 -37.24
CA ARG A 661 31.98 7.10 -36.65
C ARG A 661 32.34 5.81 -35.90
#